data_60b3b75582b011e59a8792c82144d5c4
#
_entry.id   60b3b75582b011e59a8792c82144d5c4
#
_cell.length_a   1.000
_cell.length_b   1.000
_cell.length_c   1.000
_cell.angle_alpha   90.00
_cell.angle_beta   90.00
_cell.angle_gamma   90.00
#
_symmetry.space_group_name_H-M   'P 1'
#
loop_
_entity.id
_entity.type
_entity.pdbx_description
1 polymer ?
#
loop_
_entity_poly.entity_id
_entity_poly.type
_entity_poly.pdbx_seq_one_letter_code
_entity_poly.pdbx_strand_id
1 'polypeptide(L)'
;MKKAFLYISFCLIILHLSSCSPKSVLTDPLLSSQTFKGNKIIAKERLEALLPQRPNKQIPFPFVRLTPGLYFYRLFSNRIFPFTDKTYIEKKIIWQKELTKVNEDFDLQVKEMDINSPEYLKLFKKKDKSVQKLTNKINEGNWAMRTFGEQPSYFYEEDAIKNVEKVKTYLKNHGFFKYSVSYKKDSTFLNRKGIDVTYSVNEGIIYPFRQVDSVVVEDRTIREILRANQQESFLKVGERLEVEKLNEEKNRIEQLLKNSGYYNFIKENITIRINDIDTARIKGIEAITYIPNPSRPPQNPNYSKAYSINKVTFISDGTSAFIKNSKIDTIFYKDIQYIFVNKRFSTKLLDSKIDVRPNDLYQLKNRLQTEKNLYGFDQFQFTRINFDTTRGLLDATIYSKPLDKYQFTAETGGSVFQSVFGPFFTTTLKIRNIGGSASSLENNLRFGYEAQTGFFNTGSVSRNLELALNSSLIIPKILAPNFFAQRLNAFTPQTRLGVGVQFTDRQEYSRLNFKINGSYLWRPNPKEFWQVSLVDLNLIFTTNQTKQFADYLEELRQRGNNLGQSFNKSFVSTINASYTYTDDPYGQITKGKYFRMLVESGGTTLNFFPKGRIGFISSLFDSLQFFKFVRVNADFRQYIGVGFKKKSSFAYKINAGFAYSYGNDRNLPYEKNFFVGGPSSIRAWRPRTLGPGSDSTSQLLDKPGSIILETSAEYRFKILRFSGDYNLNGAFFVDAGNVWRFQGQNTEGTTGSDFQFDRFYKEIAVGSGFGIRIDLSFFVIRFDGAVKVIDPSQVEGNRWVLFKDKENFKGDIKTNGNPMVFNFGIGYPF
;
A
#
# COMPACT_ATOMS: atom_id res chain seq x y z
N MET A 1 22.88 -22.82 36.00
CA MET A 1 23.84 -23.48 35.10
C MET A 1 23.39 -23.52 33.65
N LYS A 2 22.17 -23.96 33.28
CA LYS A 2 21.73 -24.01 31.87
C LYS A 2 21.70 -22.65 31.11
N LYS A 3 21.37 -21.53 31.77
CA LYS A 3 21.41 -20.20 31.18
C LYS A 3 22.84 -19.68 30.97
N ALA A 4 23.75 -19.95 31.87
CA ALA A 4 25.16 -19.57 31.70
C ALA A 4 25.81 -20.35 30.55
N PHE A 5 25.45 -21.64 30.40
CA PHE A 5 25.92 -22.45 29.27
C PHE A 5 25.40 -21.95 27.91
N LEU A 6 24.17 -21.44 27.85
CA LEU A 6 23.63 -20.86 26.64
C LEU A 6 24.33 -19.53 26.26
N TYR A 7 24.64 -18.68 27.25
CA TYR A 7 25.43 -17.46 27.04
C TYR A 7 26.87 -17.74 26.63
N ILE A 8 27.49 -18.73 27.28
CA ILE A 8 28.87 -19.17 26.96
C ILE A 8 28.88 -19.81 25.57
N SER A 9 27.90 -20.63 25.22
CA SER A 9 27.76 -21.21 23.88
C SER A 9 27.53 -20.16 22.82
N PHE A 10 26.70 -19.13 23.09
CA PHE A 10 26.47 -18.00 22.20
C PHE A 10 27.73 -17.12 22.05
N CYS A 11 28.47 -16.89 23.15
CA CYS A 11 29.76 -16.18 23.11
C CYS A 11 30.84 -17.00 22.40
N LEU A 12 30.87 -18.32 22.56
CA LEU A 12 31.77 -19.22 21.84
C LEU A 12 31.45 -19.28 20.36
N ILE A 13 30.16 -19.26 19.98
CA ILE A 13 29.74 -19.16 18.56
C ILE A 13 30.19 -17.81 17.97
N ILE A 14 30.05 -16.72 18.70
CA ILE A 14 30.54 -15.40 18.28
C ILE A 14 32.08 -15.38 18.18
N LEU A 15 32.80 -15.98 19.11
CA LEU A 15 34.26 -16.12 19.09
C LEU A 15 34.74 -17.03 17.96
N HIS A 16 34.04 -18.12 17.67
CA HIS A 16 34.34 -18.97 16.51
C HIS A 16 34.04 -18.26 15.18
N LEU A 17 32.97 -17.41 15.12
CA LEU A 17 32.67 -16.59 13.96
C LEU A 17 33.71 -15.49 13.69
N SER A 18 34.42 -15.05 14.74
CA SER A 18 35.49 -14.05 14.61
C SER A 18 36.88 -14.65 14.34
N SER A 19 37.13 -15.92 14.68
CA SER A 19 38.44 -16.55 14.54
C SER A 19 38.68 -17.26 13.20
N CYS A 20 37.64 -17.68 12.50
CA CYS A 20 37.75 -18.26 11.17
C CYS A 20 37.62 -17.14 10.07
N SER A 21 38.62 -16.28 9.96
CA SER A 21 38.85 -15.55 8.74
C SER A 21 39.46 -16.50 7.72
N PRO A 22 38.72 -17.01 6.73
CA PRO A 22 39.35 -17.77 5.65
C PRO A 22 40.38 -16.86 5.02
N LYS A 23 41.62 -17.32 4.87
CA LYS A 23 42.64 -16.64 4.09
C LYS A 23 42.15 -16.53 2.63
N SER A 24 41.25 -15.59 2.35
CA SER A 24 40.79 -15.34 1.02
C SER A 24 41.70 -14.35 0.36
N VAL A 25 42.12 -14.68 -0.82
CA VAL A 25 42.87 -13.87 -1.78
C VAL A 25 41.97 -12.67 -2.18
N LEU A 26 41.84 -11.67 -1.30
CA LEU A 26 41.34 -10.35 -1.67
C LEU A 26 42.54 -9.59 -2.18
N THR A 27 42.65 -9.44 -3.49
CA THR A 27 43.71 -8.71 -4.15
C THR A 27 43.59 -7.22 -3.90
N ASP A 28 42.36 -6.68 -3.88
CA ASP A 28 42.08 -5.26 -3.80
C ASP A 28 41.58 -4.83 -2.42
N PRO A 29 41.83 -3.60 -2.00
CA PRO A 29 41.39 -3.06 -0.73
C PRO A 29 39.87 -2.91 -0.69
N LEU A 30 39.25 -3.34 0.40
CA LEU A 30 37.81 -3.22 0.60
C LEU A 30 37.42 -1.79 0.97
N LEU A 31 36.33 -1.30 0.38
CA LEU A 31 35.68 -0.06 0.80
C LEU A 31 34.97 -0.29 2.13
N SER A 32 35.56 0.17 3.23
CA SER A 32 35.05 -0.06 4.59
C SER A 32 33.96 0.92 4.98
N SER A 33 34.18 2.23 4.70
CA SER A 33 33.16 3.25 4.94
C SER A 33 33.31 4.42 3.98
N GLN A 34 32.18 5.13 3.74
CA GLN A 34 32.16 6.42 3.08
C GLN A 34 31.38 7.40 3.94
N THR A 35 31.99 8.52 4.28
CA THR A 35 31.38 9.52 5.15
C THR A 35 31.57 10.92 4.58
N PHE A 36 30.59 11.80 4.86
CA PHE A 36 30.67 13.21 4.54
C PHE A 36 30.89 14.03 5.81
N LYS A 37 31.75 15.04 5.75
CA LYS A 37 32.01 16.00 6.83
C LYS A 37 32.02 17.42 6.29
N GLY A 38 31.63 18.37 7.13
CA GLY A 38 31.67 19.79 6.82
C GLY A 38 30.43 20.36 6.14
N ASN A 39 29.53 19.50 5.64
CA ASN A 39 28.23 19.92 5.13
C ASN A 39 27.34 20.46 6.28
N LYS A 40 26.75 21.65 6.07
CA LYS A 40 25.93 22.35 7.07
C LYS A 40 24.47 22.47 6.65
N ILE A 41 24.22 22.64 5.35
CA ILE A 41 22.91 22.96 4.78
C ILE A 41 22.33 21.76 4.06
N ILE A 42 23.13 21.07 3.26
CA ILE A 42 22.68 19.87 2.56
C ILE A 42 22.75 18.67 3.51
N ALA A 43 21.64 17.99 3.63
CA ALA A 43 21.59 16.78 4.44
C ALA A 43 22.59 15.73 3.91
N LYS A 44 23.36 15.15 4.83
CA LYS A 44 24.37 14.13 4.52
C LYS A 44 23.82 12.98 3.69
N GLU A 45 22.57 12.60 3.93
CA GLU A 45 21.87 11.55 3.21
C GLU A 45 21.70 11.83 1.72
N ARG A 46 21.49 13.10 1.36
CA ARG A 46 21.40 13.50 -0.06
C ARG A 46 22.75 13.34 -0.75
N LEU A 47 23.84 13.71 -0.09
CA LEU A 47 25.19 13.53 -0.63
C LEU A 47 25.56 12.05 -0.74
N GLU A 48 25.24 11.24 0.26
CA GLU A 48 25.47 9.79 0.23
C GLU A 48 24.65 9.07 -0.85
N ALA A 49 23.46 9.60 -1.20
CA ALA A 49 22.64 9.05 -2.28
C ALA A 49 23.27 9.22 -3.67
N LEU A 50 24.18 10.19 -3.84
CA LEU A 50 24.90 10.42 -5.11
C LEU A 50 25.97 9.37 -5.36
N LEU A 51 26.42 8.67 -4.30
CA LEU A 51 27.47 7.67 -4.41
C LEU A 51 26.92 6.37 -5.01
N PRO A 52 27.35 5.92 -6.18
CA PRO A 52 26.84 4.72 -6.84
C PRO A 52 27.26 3.46 -6.09
N GLN A 53 28.49 3.45 -5.59
CA GLN A 53 29.03 2.35 -4.81
C GLN A 53 28.82 2.60 -3.31
N ARG A 54 28.42 1.56 -2.59
CA ARG A 54 28.25 1.60 -1.14
C ARG A 54 29.16 0.58 -0.49
N PRO A 55 29.74 0.90 0.68
CA PRO A 55 30.47 -0.09 1.46
C PRO A 55 29.55 -1.24 1.88
N ASN A 56 30.13 -2.42 2.09
CA ASN A 56 29.41 -3.56 2.64
C ASN A 56 28.77 -3.20 3.97
N LYS A 57 27.57 -3.74 4.21
CA LYS A 57 26.79 -3.42 5.40
C LYS A 57 27.46 -3.93 6.65
N GLN A 58 27.52 -3.05 7.65
CA GLN A 58 28.12 -3.31 8.94
C GLN A 58 27.06 -3.25 10.03
N ILE A 59 27.09 -4.21 10.93
CA ILE A 59 26.35 -4.14 12.20
C ILE A 59 27.28 -3.49 13.21
N PRO A 60 26.93 -2.34 13.79
CA PRO A 60 27.72 -1.72 14.85
C PRO A 60 27.61 -2.59 16.11
N PHE A 61 28.69 -3.27 16.45
CA PHE A 61 28.86 -3.93 17.74
C PHE A 61 29.91 -3.15 18.55
N PRO A 62 29.80 -3.05 19.86
CA PRO A 62 30.86 -2.42 20.64
C PRO A 62 32.22 -3.07 20.29
N PHE A 63 33.15 -2.26 19.84
CA PHE A 63 34.53 -2.62 19.47
C PHE A 63 34.74 -3.42 18.17
N VAL A 64 33.69 -3.92 17.48
CA VAL A 64 33.85 -4.73 16.26
C VAL A 64 32.79 -4.33 15.21
N ARG A 65 33.24 -4.09 13.98
CA ARG A 65 32.35 -3.88 12.81
C ARG A 65 32.10 -5.22 12.14
N LEU A 66 31.00 -5.87 12.43
CA LEU A 66 30.63 -7.13 11.79
C LEU A 66 30.00 -6.86 10.41
N THR A 67 30.47 -7.60 9.41
CA THR A 67 29.94 -7.57 8.02
C THR A 67 29.30 -8.93 7.68
N PRO A 68 28.11 -9.25 8.17
CA PRO A 68 27.54 -10.58 8.02
C PRO A 68 27.32 -10.98 6.56
N GLY A 69 26.87 -10.04 5.72
CA GLY A 69 26.67 -10.29 4.29
C GLY A 69 27.96 -10.71 3.59
N LEU A 70 29.07 -10.03 3.88
CA LEU A 70 30.38 -10.36 3.34
C LEU A 70 30.89 -11.70 3.88
N TYR A 71 30.62 -12.00 5.18
CA TYR A 71 30.94 -13.27 5.78
C TYR A 71 30.21 -14.43 5.09
N PHE A 72 28.91 -14.34 4.92
CA PHE A 72 28.12 -15.36 4.20
C PHE A 72 28.54 -15.49 2.74
N TYR A 73 28.82 -14.39 2.06
CA TYR A 73 29.31 -14.44 0.68
C TYR A 73 30.62 -15.26 0.60
N ARG A 74 31.57 -15.03 1.52
CA ARG A 74 32.82 -15.78 1.61
C ARG A 74 32.60 -17.24 2.01
N LEU A 75 31.75 -17.51 2.98
CA LEU A 75 31.40 -18.85 3.41
C LEU A 75 30.85 -19.69 2.25
N PHE A 76 29.91 -19.14 1.51
CA PHE A 76 29.30 -19.83 0.38
C PHE A 76 30.14 -19.80 -0.91
N SER A 77 31.17 -18.96 -1.00
CA SER A 77 32.10 -18.95 -2.12
C SER A 77 33.17 -20.05 -2.00
N ASN A 78 33.60 -20.37 -0.81
CA ASN A 78 34.69 -21.35 -0.58
C ASN A 78 34.21 -22.80 -0.63
N ARG A 79 32.99 -23.09 -0.17
CA ARG A 79 32.36 -24.41 -0.34
C ARG A 79 30.86 -24.22 -0.55
N ILE A 80 30.40 -24.77 -1.64
CA ILE A 80 28.96 -24.77 -1.94
C ILE A 80 28.37 -26.05 -1.35
N PHE A 81 27.78 -25.98 -0.18
CA PHE A 81 27.14 -27.12 0.48
C PHE A 81 27.94 -28.43 0.51
N PRO A 82 27.78 -29.30 1.47
CA PRO A 82 28.62 -30.47 1.69
C PRO A 82 28.69 -31.48 0.54
N PHE A 83 28.01 -31.22 -0.58
CA PHE A 83 27.91 -32.14 -1.70
C PHE A 83 28.68 -31.70 -2.97
N THR A 84 29.47 -30.65 -2.93
CA THR A 84 30.23 -30.21 -4.13
C THR A 84 31.66 -29.83 -3.77
N ASP A 85 32.63 -30.48 -4.39
CA ASP A 85 34.06 -30.30 -4.14
C ASP A 85 34.68 -29.06 -4.76
N LYS A 86 33.91 -28.30 -5.59
CA LYS A 86 34.43 -27.17 -6.37
C LYS A 86 34.09 -25.81 -5.77
N THR A 87 35.07 -24.93 -5.71
CA THR A 87 34.92 -23.54 -5.26
C THR A 87 34.12 -22.70 -6.27
N TYR A 88 33.66 -21.50 -5.85
CA TYR A 88 32.97 -20.57 -6.76
C TYR A 88 33.83 -20.18 -7.97
N ILE A 89 35.14 -19.99 -7.77
CA ILE A 89 36.09 -19.62 -8.85
C ILE A 89 36.14 -20.72 -9.92
N GLU A 90 36.26 -21.97 -9.50
CA GLU A 90 36.28 -23.11 -10.45
C GLU A 90 34.95 -23.27 -11.18
N LYS A 91 33.84 -23.08 -10.48
CA LYS A 91 32.51 -23.11 -11.09
C LYS A 91 32.25 -21.95 -12.04
N LYS A 92 32.80 -20.79 -11.77
CA LYS A 92 32.72 -19.63 -12.66
C LYS A 92 33.30 -19.95 -14.04
N ILE A 93 34.45 -20.64 -14.07
CA ILE A 93 35.07 -21.08 -15.31
C ILE A 93 34.17 -22.08 -16.06
N ILE A 94 33.56 -23.01 -15.33
CA ILE A 94 32.62 -23.98 -15.93
C ILE A 94 31.40 -23.25 -16.51
N TRP A 95 30.79 -22.33 -15.75
CA TRP A 95 29.63 -21.57 -16.23
C TRP A 95 29.96 -20.65 -17.41
N GLN A 96 31.17 -20.10 -17.48
CA GLN A 96 31.61 -19.35 -18.64
C GLN A 96 31.68 -20.24 -19.89
N LYS A 97 32.23 -21.46 -19.77
CA LYS A 97 32.23 -22.43 -20.87
C LYS A 97 30.83 -22.86 -21.29
N GLU A 98 29.92 -23.09 -20.30
CA GLU A 98 28.51 -23.37 -20.57
C GLU A 98 27.81 -22.21 -21.29
N LEU A 99 28.12 -20.96 -20.92
CA LEU A 99 27.56 -19.77 -21.58
C LEU A 99 27.97 -19.69 -23.04
N THR A 100 29.27 -19.93 -23.36
CA THR A 100 29.74 -20.00 -24.72
C THR A 100 29.02 -21.08 -25.50
N LYS A 101 28.92 -22.30 -24.93
CA LYS A 101 28.22 -23.42 -25.56
C LYS A 101 26.74 -23.12 -25.84
N VAL A 102 26.01 -22.49 -24.90
CA VAL A 102 24.60 -22.09 -25.10
C VAL A 102 24.45 -21.12 -26.28
N ASN A 103 25.39 -20.21 -26.46
CA ASN A 103 25.37 -19.29 -27.62
C ASN A 103 25.65 -20.02 -28.92
N GLU A 104 26.69 -20.84 -28.95
CA GLU A 104 27.06 -21.66 -30.12
C GLU A 104 25.95 -22.63 -30.54
N ASP A 105 25.35 -23.35 -29.59
CA ASP A 105 24.25 -24.28 -29.86
C ASP A 105 23.03 -23.53 -30.43
N PHE A 106 22.75 -22.33 -29.92
CA PHE A 106 21.66 -21.52 -30.47
C PHE A 106 21.97 -21.05 -31.88
N ASP A 107 23.15 -20.54 -32.14
CA ASP A 107 23.55 -20.02 -33.45
C ASP A 107 23.52 -21.15 -34.51
N LEU A 108 23.87 -22.37 -34.12
CA LEU A 108 23.74 -23.55 -34.99
C LEU A 108 22.28 -23.89 -35.29
N GLN A 109 21.40 -23.84 -34.28
CA GLN A 109 19.97 -24.22 -34.45
C GLN A 109 19.18 -23.19 -35.26
N VAL A 110 19.53 -21.91 -35.23
CA VAL A 110 18.79 -20.85 -35.93
C VAL A 110 19.36 -20.46 -37.29
N LYS A 111 20.47 -21.09 -37.75
CA LYS A 111 21.19 -20.72 -38.95
C LYS A 111 20.33 -20.65 -40.23
N GLU A 112 19.25 -21.42 -40.29
CA GLU A 112 18.36 -21.48 -41.45
C GLU A 112 16.90 -21.11 -41.09
N MET A 113 16.64 -20.55 -39.86
CA MET A 113 15.29 -20.23 -39.43
C MET A 113 14.92 -18.77 -39.75
N ASP A 114 13.65 -18.55 -40.10
CA ASP A 114 13.10 -17.19 -40.21
C ASP A 114 12.99 -16.57 -38.80
N ILE A 115 13.57 -15.39 -38.65
CA ILE A 115 13.62 -14.60 -37.39
C ILE A 115 12.19 -14.31 -36.85
N ASN A 116 11.21 -14.22 -37.73
CA ASN A 116 9.81 -13.97 -37.36
C ASN A 116 9.00 -15.23 -37.07
N SER A 117 9.59 -16.42 -37.21
CA SER A 117 8.89 -17.67 -36.95
C SER A 117 8.59 -17.87 -35.46
N PRO A 118 7.44 -18.46 -35.10
CA PRO A 118 7.12 -18.79 -33.71
C PRO A 118 8.15 -19.71 -33.05
N GLU A 119 8.81 -20.54 -33.83
CA GLU A 119 9.84 -21.50 -33.40
C GLU A 119 11.13 -20.76 -33.01
N TYR A 120 11.58 -19.82 -33.85
CA TYR A 120 12.71 -18.94 -33.54
C TYR A 120 12.48 -18.18 -32.24
N LEU A 121 11.30 -17.55 -32.08
CA LEU A 121 10.95 -16.80 -30.86
C LEU A 121 10.94 -17.68 -29.60
N LYS A 122 10.53 -18.94 -29.74
CA LYS A 122 10.55 -19.90 -28.62
C LYS A 122 11.99 -20.29 -28.24
N LEU A 123 12.84 -20.54 -29.21
CA LEU A 123 14.26 -20.85 -29.01
C LEU A 123 15.02 -19.66 -28.44
N PHE A 124 14.77 -18.46 -28.96
CA PHE A 124 15.34 -17.22 -28.46
C PHE A 124 15.01 -16.97 -26.99
N LYS A 125 13.72 -17.11 -26.60
CA LYS A 125 13.31 -17.01 -25.20
C LYS A 125 13.97 -18.05 -24.30
N LYS A 126 14.19 -19.26 -24.80
CA LYS A 126 14.88 -20.31 -24.05
C LYS A 126 16.36 -19.98 -23.87
N LYS A 127 17.03 -19.52 -24.94
CA LYS A 127 18.41 -19.02 -24.90
C LYS A 127 18.55 -17.88 -23.89
N ASP A 128 17.75 -16.83 -24.05
CA ASP A 128 17.80 -15.62 -23.20
C ASP A 128 17.68 -15.99 -21.72
N LYS A 129 16.74 -16.85 -21.37
CA LYS A 129 16.57 -17.35 -20.00
C LYS A 129 17.80 -18.12 -19.49
N SER A 130 18.43 -18.91 -20.32
CA SER A 130 19.63 -19.69 -19.99
C SER A 130 20.85 -18.78 -19.84
N VAL A 131 21.03 -17.84 -20.78
CA VAL A 131 22.08 -16.83 -20.76
C VAL A 131 21.95 -15.97 -19.49
N GLN A 132 20.76 -15.45 -19.21
CA GLN A 132 20.51 -14.65 -18.01
C GLN A 132 20.82 -15.43 -16.72
N LYS A 133 20.40 -16.70 -16.65
CA LYS A 133 20.69 -17.57 -15.50
C LYS A 133 22.19 -17.81 -15.30
N LEU A 134 22.94 -18.07 -16.37
CA LEU A 134 24.38 -18.31 -16.32
C LEU A 134 25.15 -17.00 -16.01
N THR A 135 24.76 -15.90 -16.65
CA THR A 135 25.35 -14.57 -16.42
C THR A 135 25.18 -14.16 -14.95
N ASN A 136 23.99 -14.36 -14.37
CA ASN A 136 23.77 -14.10 -12.96
C ASN A 136 24.63 -14.98 -12.05
N LYS A 137 24.82 -16.26 -12.38
CA LYS A 137 25.71 -17.16 -11.63
C LYS A 137 27.18 -16.72 -11.72
N ILE A 138 27.62 -16.27 -12.91
CA ILE A 138 28.98 -15.82 -13.19
C ILE A 138 29.29 -14.51 -12.45
N ASN A 139 28.34 -13.57 -12.45
CA ASN A 139 28.53 -12.23 -11.90
C ASN A 139 28.23 -12.15 -10.40
N GLU A 140 27.19 -12.85 -9.95
CA GLU A 140 26.66 -12.71 -8.58
C GLU A 140 26.89 -13.95 -7.70
N GLY A 141 27.35 -15.05 -8.28
CA GLY A 141 27.58 -16.30 -7.56
C GLY A 141 26.38 -17.25 -7.55
N ASN A 142 26.46 -18.26 -6.70
CA ASN A 142 25.41 -19.26 -6.52
C ASN A 142 24.18 -18.68 -5.77
N TRP A 143 23.11 -19.45 -5.70
CA TRP A 143 21.86 -19.01 -5.03
C TRP A 143 22.12 -18.60 -3.57
N ALA A 144 22.91 -19.34 -2.80
CA ALA A 144 23.18 -19.02 -1.40
C ALA A 144 24.00 -17.73 -1.24
N MET A 145 25.00 -17.52 -2.11
CA MET A 145 25.76 -16.27 -2.15
C MET A 145 24.87 -15.06 -2.46
N ARG A 146 23.92 -15.20 -3.37
CA ARG A 146 22.99 -14.12 -3.76
C ARG A 146 21.93 -13.85 -2.71
N THR A 147 21.43 -14.92 -2.03
CA THR A 147 20.35 -14.80 -1.05
C THR A 147 20.85 -14.29 0.31
N PHE A 148 21.96 -14.82 0.80
CA PHE A 148 22.47 -14.54 2.16
C PHE A 148 23.74 -13.72 2.17
N GLY A 149 24.48 -13.67 1.05
CA GLY A 149 25.74 -12.98 0.93
C GLY A 149 25.62 -11.57 0.33
N GLU A 150 26.63 -10.77 0.56
CA GLU A 150 26.84 -9.46 -0.07
C GLU A 150 28.21 -9.46 -0.74
N GLN A 151 28.26 -9.10 -2.03
CA GLN A 151 29.53 -9.06 -2.77
C GLN A 151 30.50 -8.07 -2.13
N PRO A 152 31.82 -8.35 -2.17
CA PRO A 152 32.81 -7.43 -1.64
C PRO A 152 32.78 -6.11 -2.45
N SER A 153 32.73 -5.01 -1.73
CA SER A 153 32.83 -3.68 -2.26
C SER A 153 34.30 -3.24 -2.20
N TYR A 154 34.96 -3.12 -3.34
CA TYR A 154 36.36 -2.73 -3.40
C TYR A 154 36.51 -1.22 -3.55
N PHE A 155 37.60 -0.67 -3.03
CA PHE A 155 37.94 0.74 -3.20
C PHE A 155 38.72 0.94 -4.49
N TYR A 156 38.26 1.84 -5.33
CA TYR A 156 38.97 2.33 -6.52
C TYR A 156 39.16 3.85 -6.42
N GLU A 157 40.37 4.33 -6.66
CA GLU A 157 40.72 5.75 -6.58
C GLU A 157 39.88 6.58 -7.57
N GLU A 158 39.69 6.03 -8.78
CA GLU A 158 38.90 6.69 -9.83
C GLU A 158 37.45 6.94 -9.40
N ASP A 159 36.85 6.02 -8.66
CA ASP A 159 35.49 6.17 -8.17
C ASP A 159 35.40 7.28 -7.13
N ALA A 160 36.42 7.42 -6.28
CA ALA A 160 36.44 8.50 -5.29
C ALA A 160 36.55 9.87 -5.99
N ILE A 161 37.36 9.99 -7.05
CA ILE A 161 37.49 11.21 -7.88
C ILE A 161 36.16 11.51 -8.58
N LYS A 162 35.56 10.53 -9.24
CA LYS A 162 34.23 10.68 -9.88
C LYS A 162 33.15 11.08 -8.90
N ASN A 163 33.22 10.59 -7.67
CA ASN A 163 32.26 10.94 -6.60
C ASN A 163 32.43 12.41 -6.18
N VAL A 164 33.67 12.92 -6.09
CA VAL A 164 33.94 14.34 -5.83
C VAL A 164 33.31 15.22 -6.91
N GLU A 165 33.45 14.86 -8.19
CA GLU A 165 32.86 15.63 -9.29
C GLU A 165 31.33 15.58 -9.29
N LYS A 166 30.74 14.44 -8.93
CA LYS A 166 29.27 14.33 -8.73
C LYS A 166 28.78 15.26 -7.63
N VAL A 167 29.49 15.30 -6.50
CA VAL A 167 29.14 16.18 -5.38
C VAL A 167 29.28 17.65 -5.77
N LYS A 168 30.33 18.03 -6.49
CA LYS A 168 30.52 19.39 -7.02
C LYS A 168 29.36 19.80 -7.92
N THR A 169 29.01 18.93 -8.88
CA THR A 169 27.88 19.16 -9.80
C THR A 169 26.57 19.29 -9.03
N TYR A 170 26.35 18.43 -8.03
CA TYR A 170 25.17 18.51 -7.18
C TYR A 170 25.09 19.85 -6.43
N LEU A 171 26.18 20.29 -5.82
CA LEU A 171 26.26 21.58 -5.12
C LEU A 171 25.94 22.75 -6.05
N LYS A 172 26.56 22.78 -7.25
CA LYS A 172 26.26 23.80 -8.26
C LYS A 172 24.79 23.85 -8.64
N ASN A 173 24.18 22.68 -8.86
CA ASN A 173 22.76 22.55 -9.23
C ASN A 173 21.81 22.94 -8.09
N HIS A 174 22.31 23.11 -6.85
CA HIS A 174 21.53 23.48 -5.69
C HIS A 174 21.90 24.90 -5.16
N GLY A 175 22.49 25.74 -6.01
CA GLY A 175 22.74 27.16 -5.72
C GLY A 175 23.97 27.45 -4.87
N PHE A 176 24.89 26.51 -4.78
CA PHE A 176 26.18 26.72 -4.14
C PHE A 176 27.25 26.88 -5.23
N PHE A 177 27.79 28.08 -5.43
CA PHE A 177 28.74 28.34 -6.51
C PHE A 177 30.19 28.43 -6.02
N LYS A 178 30.38 28.79 -4.74
CA LYS A 178 31.72 28.90 -4.09
C LYS A 178 31.94 27.73 -3.11
N TYR A 179 31.93 26.52 -3.62
CA TYR A 179 32.11 25.29 -2.85
C TYR A 179 33.54 24.77 -2.95
N SER A 180 33.94 23.95 -1.98
CA SER A 180 35.12 23.08 -2.13
C SER A 180 34.76 21.67 -1.67
N VAL A 181 35.22 20.68 -2.45
CA VAL A 181 35.02 19.27 -2.16
C VAL A 181 36.33 18.53 -2.36
N SER A 182 36.77 17.82 -1.36
CA SER A 182 37.95 16.95 -1.38
C SER A 182 37.64 15.62 -0.70
N TYR A 183 38.50 14.64 -0.87
CA TYR A 183 38.41 13.40 -0.15
C TYR A 183 39.73 13.01 0.49
N LYS A 184 39.64 12.24 1.58
CA LYS A 184 40.76 11.64 2.27
C LYS A 184 40.48 10.14 2.44
N LYS A 185 41.48 9.32 2.27
CA LYS A 185 41.45 7.88 2.50
C LYS A 185 42.31 7.54 3.71
N ASP A 186 41.75 6.74 4.61
CA ASP A 186 42.44 6.26 5.80
C ASP A 186 42.35 4.73 5.85
N SER A 187 43.41 4.03 6.24
CA SER A 187 43.39 2.58 6.43
C SER A 187 42.63 2.23 7.73
N THR A 188 41.77 1.23 7.69
CA THR A 188 41.00 0.81 8.89
C THR A 188 41.92 0.07 9.86
N PHE A 189 41.96 0.49 11.13
CA PHE A 189 42.86 -0.03 12.18
C PHE A 189 42.74 -1.55 12.45
N LEU A 190 41.51 -2.07 12.38
CA LEU A 190 41.19 -3.48 12.65
C LEU A 190 41.26 -4.41 11.44
N ASN A 191 41.27 -3.85 10.24
CA ASN A 191 41.30 -4.62 9.00
C ASN A 191 42.29 -3.97 8.02
N ARG A 192 43.54 -4.43 8.03
CA ARG A 192 44.64 -3.89 7.22
C ARG A 192 44.36 -3.74 5.71
N LYS A 193 43.25 -4.34 5.23
CA LYS A 193 42.79 -4.24 3.83
C LYS A 193 41.54 -3.38 3.65
N GLY A 194 41.05 -2.71 4.68
CA GLY A 194 39.89 -1.82 4.62
C GLY A 194 40.28 -0.36 4.44
N ILE A 195 39.57 0.37 3.57
CA ILE A 195 39.74 1.80 3.36
C ILE A 195 38.48 2.54 3.76
N ASP A 196 38.65 3.53 4.64
CA ASP A 196 37.63 4.49 5.01
C ASP A 196 37.83 5.76 4.20
N VAL A 197 36.80 6.18 3.45
CA VAL A 197 36.82 7.40 2.64
C VAL A 197 36.01 8.49 3.32
N THR A 198 36.63 9.61 3.59
CA THR A 198 35.98 10.82 4.13
C THR A 198 35.96 11.92 3.06
N TYR A 199 34.77 12.30 2.62
CA TYR A 199 34.56 13.44 1.74
C TYR A 199 34.35 14.69 2.59
N SER A 200 35.25 15.66 2.44
CA SER A 200 35.15 16.98 3.09
C SER A 200 34.44 17.94 2.15
N VAL A 201 33.30 18.46 2.59
CA VAL A 201 32.43 19.33 1.80
C VAL A 201 32.32 20.66 2.50
N ASN A 202 32.76 21.72 1.83
CA ASN A 202 32.43 23.08 2.22
C ASN A 202 31.48 23.65 1.17
N GLU A 203 30.24 23.89 1.58
CA GLU A 203 29.18 24.31 0.66
C GLU A 203 29.34 25.76 0.22
N GLY A 204 30.02 26.56 1.03
CA GLY A 204 30.15 28.00 0.80
C GLY A 204 28.86 28.77 1.08
N ILE A 205 28.66 29.85 0.33
CA ILE A 205 27.51 30.74 0.49
C ILE A 205 26.37 30.34 -0.43
N ILE A 206 25.14 30.45 0.02
CA ILE A 206 23.94 30.29 -0.82
C ILE A 206 23.74 31.54 -1.65
N TYR A 207 23.45 31.37 -2.93
CA TYR A 207 23.00 32.43 -3.83
C TYR A 207 21.49 32.31 -4.02
N PRO A 208 20.67 33.10 -3.30
CA PRO A 208 19.23 33.07 -3.45
C PRO A 208 18.80 33.80 -4.73
N PHE A 209 17.62 33.48 -5.23
CA PHE A 209 16.98 34.25 -6.28
C PHE A 209 16.72 35.69 -5.78
N ARG A 210 17.29 36.66 -6.49
CA ARG A 210 17.05 38.07 -6.26
C ARG A 210 16.00 38.64 -7.20
N GLN A 211 15.93 38.08 -8.40
CA GLN A 211 14.95 38.45 -9.40
C GLN A 211 14.50 37.18 -10.17
N VAL A 212 13.19 37.05 -10.37
CA VAL A 212 12.56 35.90 -11.02
C VAL A 212 11.57 36.37 -12.09
N ASP A 213 11.28 37.67 -12.14
CA ASP A 213 10.20 38.25 -12.93
C ASP A 213 10.55 38.51 -14.39
N SER A 214 11.79 38.24 -14.79
CA SER A 214 12.25 38.46 -16.15
C SER A 214 11.73 37.37 -17.10
N VAL A 215 10.55 37.59 -17.66
CA VAL A 215 9.97 36.72 -18.69
C VAL A 215 10.19 37.36 -20.07
N VAL A 216 11.15 36.84 -20.81
CA VAL A 216 11.46 37.29 -22.17
C VAL A 216 10.73 36.39 -23.16
N VAL A 217 9.53 36.81 -23.55
CA VAL A 217 8.68 36.12 -24.52
C VAL A 217 8.32 37.09 -25.61
N GLU A 218 8.65 36.76 -26.85
CA GLU A 218 8.35 37.65 -27.99
C GLU A 218 6.86 37.66 -28.34
N ASP A 219 6.17 36.53 -28.19
CA ASP A 219 4.72 36.44 -28.38
C ASP A 219 3.98 37.18 -27.26
N ARG A 220 3.17 38.18 -27.65
CA ARG A 220 2.43 39.02 -26.70
C ARG A 220 1.41 38.23 -25.89
N THR A 221 0.66 37.35 -26.54
CA THR A 221 -0.44 36.59 -25.89
C THR A 221 0.12 35.60 -24.89
N ILE A 222 1.20 34.87 -25.23
CA ILE A 222 1.88 33.96 -24.31
C ILE A 222 2.44 34.73 -23.12
N ARG A 223 3.03 35.91 -23.35
CA ARG A 223 3.54 36.77 -22.28
C ARG A 223 2.44 37.21 -21.30
N GLU A 224 1.29 37.63 -21.81
CA GLU A 224 0.15 38.00 -20.98
C GLU A 224 -0.38 36.85 -20.15
N ILE A 225 -0.51 35.63 -20.72
CA ILE A 225 -0.90 34.42 -20.00
C ILE A 225 0.09 34.08 -18.88
N LEU A 226 1.39 34.14 -19.13
CA LEU A 226 2.41 33.84 -18.12
C LEU A 226 2.40 34.87 -16.99
N ARG A 227 2.25 36.16 -17.31
CA ARG A 227 2.16 37.24 -16.30
C ARG A 227 0.92 37.10 -15.41
N ALA A 228 -0.22 36.79 -15.99
CA ALA A 228 -1.47 36.61 -15.24
C ALA A 228 -1.39 35.44 -14.24
N ASN A 229 -0.54 34.43 -14.50
CA ASN A 229 -0.37 33.23 -13.66
C ASN A 229 0.99 33.16 -12.95
N GLN A 230 1.67 34.29 -12.79
CA GLN A 230 3.02 34.34 -12.19
C GLN A 230 3.04 33.97 -10.71
N GLN A 231 1.96 34.23 -9.97
CA GLN A 231 1.85 33.86 -8.55
C GLN A 231 1.98 32.36 -8.29
N GLU A 232 1.65 31.55 -9.28
CA GLU A 232 1.76 30.08 -9.23
C GLU A 232 3.16 29.55 -9.55
N SER A 233 4.13 30.43 -9.83
CA SER A 233 5.52 30.04 -10.16
C SER A 233 6.17 29.29 -9.00
N PHE A 234 6.90 28.21 -9.33
CA PHE A 234 7.75 27.49 -8.38
C PHE A 234 9.05 28.24 -8.05
N LEU A 235 9.39 29.26 -8.85
CA LEU A 235 10.56 30.09 -8.60
C LEU A 235 10.14 31.32 -7.79
N LYS A 236 10.72 31.48 -6.60
CA LYS A 236 10.39 32.59 -5.69
C LYS A 236 11.63 33.33 -5.26
N VAL A 237 11.51 34.66 -5.19
CA VAL A 237 12.58 35.53 -4.68
C VAL A 237 12.91 35.14 -3.22
N GLY A 238 14.18 35.08 -2.88
CA GLY A 238 14.68 34.66 -1.58
C GLY A 238 14.94 33.16 -1.44
N GLU A 239 14.39 32.32 -2.33
CA GLU A 239 14.67 30.90 -2.32
C GLU A 239 15.98 30.58 -3.06
N ARG A 240 16.61 29.47 -2.73
CA ARG A 240 17.82 28.99 -3.41
C ARG A 240 17.48 28.29 -4.73
N LEU A 241 18.46 28.25 -5.62
CA LEU A 241 18.37 27.43 -6.84
C LEU A 241 18.21 25.95 -6.47
N GLU A 242 17.23 25.32 -7.07
CA GLU A 242 17.06 23.86 -7.13
C GLU A 242 16.68 23.50 -8.56
N VAL A 243 17.50 22.68 -9.24
CA VAL A 243 17.27 22.33 -10.65
C VAL A 243 15.92 21.61 -10.83
N GLU A 244 15.47 20.87 -9.82
CA GLU A 244 14.14 20.24 -9.78
C GLU A 244 13.03 21.28 -9.90
N LYS A 245 13.11 22.40 -9.19
CA LYS A 245 12.14 23.50 -9.27
C LYS A 245 12.14 24.18 -10.65
N LEU A 246 13.30 24.27 -11.31
CA LEU A 246 13.37 24.76 -12.70
C LEU A 246 12.58 23.86 -13.64
N ASN A 247 12.70 22.54 -13.49
CA ASN A 247 11.94 21.58 -14.29
C ASN A 247 10.44 21.59 -13.95
N GLU A 248 10.08 21.75 -12.67
CA GLU A 248 8.70 21.92 -12.24
C GLU A 248 8.09 23.18 -12.84
N GLU A 249 8.82 24.30 -12.88
CA GLU A 249 8.38 25.52 -13.52
C GLU A 249 8.20 25.38 -15.03
N LYS A 250 9.12 24.73 -15.73
CA LYS A 250 8.95 24.41 -17.15
C LYS A 250 7.70 23.55 -17.39
N ASN A 251 7.48 22.54 -16.57
CA ASN A 251 6.29 21.68 -16.67
C ASN A 251 5.00 22.49 -16.39
N ARG A 252 5.02 23.41 -15.40
CA ARG A 252 3.88 24.29 -15.11
C ARG A 252 3.53 25.17 -16.29
N ILE A 253 4.54 25.83 -16.87
CA ILE A 253 4.38 26.69 -18.05
C ILE A 253 3.84 25.87 -19.24
N GLU A 254 4.38 24.70 -19.51
CA GLU A 254 3.89 23.81 -20.57
C GLU A 254 2.40 23.46 -20.36
N GLN A 255 2.04 23.05 -19.13
CA GLN A 255 0.65 22.70 -18.81
C GLN A 255 -0.28 23.91 -18.93
N LEU A 256 0.16 25.07 -18.45
CA LEU A 256 -0.61 26.32 -18.55
C LEU A 256 -0.89 26.69 -20.00
N LEU A 257 0.11 26.69 -20.85
CA LEU A 257 -0.04 27.01 -22.27
C LEU A 257 -0.84 25.96 -23.02
N LYS A 258 -0.63 24.68 -22.75
CA LYS A 258 -1.48 23.60 -23.31
C LYS A 258 -2.95 23.70 -22.87
N ASN A 259 -3.21 24.22 -21.67
CA ASN A 259 -4.58 24.49 -21.22
C ASN A 259 -5.16 25.80 -21.83
N SER A 260 -4.31 26.61 -22.43
CA SER A 260 -4.68 27.84 -23.15
C SER A 260 -4.69 27.69 -24.68
N GLY A 261 -4.74 26.46 -25.19
CA GLY A 261 -4.86 26.17 -26.60
C GLY A 261 -3.57 25.82 -27.34
N TYR A 262 -2.42 26.01 -26.76
CA TYR A 262 -1.13 25.81 -27.43
C TYR A 262 -0.72 24.32 -27.48
N TYR A 263 -1.40 23.55 -28.30
CA TYR A 263 -1.25 22.10 -28.42
C TYR A 263 0.20 21.65 -28.68
N ASN A 264 0.92 22.31 -29.59
CA ASN A 264 2.28 21.95 -30.01
C ASN A 264 3.36 22.48 -29.07
N PHE A 265 3.00 23.23 -28.02
CA PHE A 265 3.96 23.76 -27.08
C PHE A 265 4.54 22.63 -26.21
N ILE A 266 5.86 22.59 -26.05
CA ILE A 266 6.58 21.61 -25.23
C ILE A 266 7.58 22.33 -24.33
N LYS A 267 7.95 21.72 -23.20
CA LYS A 267 8.87 22.31 -22.22
C LYS A 267 10.26 22.59 -22.76
N GLU A 268 10.68 21.92 -23.84
CA GLU A 268 11.93 22.14 -24.54
C GLU A 268 11.99 23.53 -25.22
N ASN A 269 10.85 24.12 -25.49
CA ASN A 269 10.74 25.50 -25.97
C ASN A 269 11.05 26.54 -24.89
N ILE A 270 11.19 26.11 -23.60
CA ILE A 270 11.45 26.99 -22.48
C ILE A 270 12.92 26.89 -22.08
N THR A 271 13.63 28.00 -22.10
CA THR A 271 14.96 28.11 -21.55
C THR A 271 14.89 29.01 -20.32
N ILE A 272 15.33 28.50 -19.15
CA ILE A 272 15.53 29.32 -17.97
C ILE A 272 17.02 29.58 -17.84
N ARG A 273 17.41 30.83 -18.06
CA ARG A 273 18.81 31.28 -17.89
C ARG A 273 19.00 31.75 -16.46
N ILE A 274 20.10 31.32 -15.86
CA ILE A 274 20.49 31.71 -14.52
C ILE A 274 21.73 32.59 -14.65
N ASN A 275 21.59 33.84 -14.27
CA ASN A 275 22.68 34.80 -14.24
C ASN A 275 23.16 34.99 -12.82
N ASP A 276 24.46 35.05 -12.62
CA ASP A 276 25.09 35.31 -11.33
C ASP A 276 25.11 36.83 -11.06
N ILE A 277 24.66 37.24 -9.90
CA ILE A 277 24.73 38.60 -9.40
C ILE A 277 25.73 38.57 -8.23
N ASP A 278 27.02 38.71 -8.53
CA ASP A 278 28.05 38.75 -7.49
C ASP A 278 28.72 40.15 -7.48
N THR A 279 28.05 41.10 -6.78
CA THR A 279 28.59 42.42 -6.54
C THR A 279 29.17 42.50 -5.14
N ALA A 280 29.94 43.55 -4.83
CA ALA A 280 30.49 43.78 -3.49
C ALA A 280 29.41 43.83 -2.38
N ARG A 281 28.17 44.21 -2.73
CA ARG A 281 27.04 44.40 -1.79
C ARG A 281 25.94 43.35 -1.91
N ILE A 282 25.75 42.73 -3.10
CA ILE A 282 24.63 41.87 -3.38
C ILE A 282 25.16 40.57 -3.96
N LYS A 283 24.84 39.46 -3.30
CA LYS A 283 25.11 38.10 -3.79
C LYS A 283 23.80 37.40 -4.05
N GLY A 284 23.61 36.89 -5.23
CA GLY A 284 22.38 36.18 -5.63
C GLY A 284 22.39 35.79 -7.08
N ILE A 285 21.26 35.30 -7.52
CA ILE A 285 21.02 34.88 -8.90
C ILE A 285 19.73 35.51 -9.44
N GLU A 286 19.73 35.74 -10.76
CA GLU A 286 18.57 36.11 -11.53
C GLU A 286 18.12 34.92 -12.37
N ALA A 287 16.83 34.63 -12.39
CA ALA A 287 16.24 33.67 -13.30
C ALA A 287 15.47 34.39 -14.42
N ILE A 288 15.87 34.18 -15.65
CA ILE A 288 15.21 34.72 -16.82
C ILE A 288 14.56 33.59 -17.60
N THR A 289 13.25 33.57 -17.63
CA THR A 289 12.49 32.63 -18.46
C THR A 289 12.41 33.15 -19.89
N TYR A 290 13.02 32.43 -20.80
CA TYR A 290 13.10 32.78 -22.22
C TYR A 290 12.31 31.77 -23.05
N ILE A 291 11.38 32.28 -23.87
CA ILE A 291 10.68 31.53 -24.90
C ILE A 291 10.94 32.23 -26.22
N PRO A 292 11.77 31.61 -27.09
CA PRO A 292 12.23 32.22 -28.34
C PRO A 292 11.11 32.39 -29.35
N ASN A 293 11.34 33.19 -30.40
CA ASN A 293 10.44 33.36 -31.53
C ASN A 293 10.37 32.06 -32.37
N PRO A 294 9.18 31.49 -32.63
CA PRO A 294 9.03 30.29 -33.45
C PRO A 294 9.50 30.44 -34.90
N SER A 295 9.54 31.67 -35.40
CA SER A 295 10.01 31.95 -36.77
C SER A 295 11.48 31.74 -37.03
N ARG A 296 12.28 31.52 -35.97
CA ARG A 296 13.72 31.30 -36.09
C ARG A 296 14.10 29.81 -36.04
N PRO A 297 14.69 29.23 -37.07
CA PRO A 297 15.21 27.86 -36.99
C PRO A 297 16.13 27.63 -35.78
N PRO A 298 16.16 26.46 -35.16
CA PRO A 298 15.57 25.18 -35.55
C PRO A 298 14.16 24.91 -34.96
N GLN A 299 13.40 25.91 -34.57
CA GLN A 299 12.19 25.75 -33.82
C GLN A 299 10.96 25.46 -34.71
N ASN A 300 9.99 24.71 -34.14
CA ASN A 300 8.74 24.42 -34.82
C ASN A 300 7.86 25.70 -34.86
N PRO A 301 7.53 26.28 -36.03
CA PRO A 301 6.80 27.54 -36.16
C PRO A 301 5.36 27.46 -35.59
N ASN A 302 4.85 26.26 -35.31
CA ASN A 302 3.48 26.06 -34.83
C ASN A 302 3.32 26.01 -33.31
N TYR A 303 4.40 26.14 -32.53
CA TYR A 303 4.28 26.02 -31.08
C TYR A 303 3.58 27.21 -30.42
N SER A 304 3.61 28.41 -31.04
CA SER A 304 2.93 29.60 -30.55
C SER A 304 1.50 29.76 -31.07
N LYS A 305 1.01 28.78 -31.83
CA LYS A 305 -0.37 28.82 -32.33
C LYS A 305 -1.32 28.17 -31.36
N ALA A 306 -2.38 28.90 -31.00
CA ALA A 306 -3.53 28.34 -30.31
C ALA A 306 -4.45 27.60 -31.27
N TYR A 307 -4.94 26.43 -30.88
CA TYR A 307 -5.77 25.55 -31.69
C TYR A 307 -7.13 25.35 -31.04
N SER A 308 -8.18 25.42 -31.86
CA SER A 308 -9.52 24.96 -31.53
C SER A 308 -9.77 23.59 -32.12
N ILE A 309 -10.67 22.85 -31.51
CA ILE A 309 -11.06 21.50 -31.93
C ILE A 309 -12.13 21.65 -33.02
N ASN A 310 -11.88 21.09 -34.18
CA ASN A 310 -12.83 21.11 -35.31
C ASN A 310 -13.84 19.96 -35.16
N LYS A 311 -13.34 18.76 -35.04
CA LYS A 311 -14.17 17.54 -35.02
C LYS A 311 -13.70 16.61 -33.92
N VAL A 312 -14.66 15.92 -33.28
CA VAL A 312 -14.39 14.85 -32.33
C VAL A 312 -14.98 13.53 -32.86
N THR A 313 -14.16 12.51 -32.98
CA THR A 313 -14.57 11.19 -33.42
C THR A 313 -14.19 10.16 -32.35
N PHE A 314 -15.15 9.40 -31.90
CA PHE A 314 -14.90 8.25 -30.99
C PHE A 314 -14.94 6.96 -31.80
N ILE A 315 -13.90 6.15 -31.69
CA ILE A 315 -13.77 4.86 -32.39
C ILE A 315 -13.64 3.75 -31.35
N SER A 316 -14.61 2.84 -31.35
CA SER A 316 -14.58 1.66 -30.52
C SER A 316 -14.12 0.44 -31.34
N ASP A 317 -13.12 -0.28 -30.81
CA ASP A 317 -12.63 -1.57 -31.35
C ASP A 317 -11.95 -1.46 -32.73
N GLY A 318 -11.37 -0.29 -33.07
CA GLY A 318 -10.70 -0.10 -34.36
C GLY A 318 -9.27 0.40 -34.23
N THR A 319 -8.32 -0.35 -34.78
CA THR A 319 -7.16 0.23 -35.44
C THR A 319 -7.55 0.56 -36.88
N SER A 320 -6.96 1.61 -37.46
CA SER A 320 -7.28 2.04 -38.84
C SER A 320 -7.28 0.92 -39.91
N ALA A 321 -6.57 -0.18 -39.65
CA ALA A 321 -6.54 -1.38 -40.51
C ALA A 321 -7.81 -2.25 -40.39
N PHE A 322 -8.44 -2.32 -39.21
CA PHE A 322 -9.65 -3.11 -38.98
C PHE A 322 -10.91 -2.44 -39.57
N ILE A 323 -10.91 -1.12 -39.67
CA ILE A 323 -12.07 -0.34 -40.15
C ILE A 323 -12.38 -0.64 -41.62
N LYS A 324 -11.39 -1.00 -42.43
CA LYS A 324 -11.57 -1.22 -43.89
C LYS A 324 -12.42 -2.45 -44.25
N ASN A 325 -12.52 -3.46 -43.41
CA ASN A 325 -13.15 -4.76 -43.75
C ASN A 325 -14.32 -5.16 -42.85
N SER A 326 -14.78 -4.29 -41.92
CA SER A 326 -15.84 -4.63 -40.97
C SER A 326 -17.10 -3.83 -41.18
N LYS A 327 -18.25 -4.38 -40.76
CA LYS A 327 -19.53 -3.64 -40.75
C LYS A 327 -19.45 -2.57 -39.70
N ILE A 328 -19.42 -1.29 -40.16
CA ILE A 328 -19.26 -0.11 -39.33
C ILE A 328 -20.63 0.49 -39.03
N ASP A 329 -20.91 0.75 -37.74
CA ASP A 329 -22.06 1.53 -37.31
C ASP A 329 -21.58 2.95 -36.90
N THR A 330 -22.11 3.98 -37.55
CA THR A 330 -21.74 5.37 -37.30
C THR A 330 -22.96 6.14 -36.79
N ILE A 331 -22.80 6.73 -35.60
CA ILE A 331 -23.88 7.49 -34.93
C ILE A 331 -23.34 8.87 -34.59
N PHE A 332 -24.13 9.90 -34.92
CA PHE A 332 -23.89 11.28 -34.50
C PHE A 332 -24.71 11.56 -33.23
N TYR A 333 -24.06 12.05 -32.17
CA TYR A 333 -24.73 12.47 -30.95
C TYR A 333 -23.99 13.66 -30.33
N LYS A 334 -24.68 14.79 -30.13
CA LYS A 334 -24.12 16.06 -29.58
C LYS A 334 -22.77 16.44 -30.22
N ASP A 335 -22.77 16.58 -31.54
CA ASP A 335 -21.62 17.00 -32.35
C ASP A 335 -20.40 16.06 -32.33
N ILE A 336 -20.50 14.90 -31.70
CA ILE A 336 -19.48 13.87 -31.72
C ILE A 336 -19.91 12.73 -32.64
N GLN A 337 -18.98 12.28 -33.47
CA GLN A 337 -19.15 11.12 -34.33
C GLN A 337 -18.70 9.87 -33.60
N TYR A 338 -19.58 8.90 -33.38
CA TYR A 338 -19.28 7.61 -32.77
C TYR A 338 -19.22 6.52 -33.83
N ILE A 339 -18.09 5.85 -33.95
CA ILE A 339 -17.85 4.75 -34.89
C ILE A 339 -17.66 3.47 -34.08
N PHE A 340 -18.57 2.51 -34.31
CA PHE A 340 -18.51 1.20 -33.67
C PHE A 340 -18.29 0.12 -34.72
N VAL A 341 -17.30 -0.70 -34.54
CA VAL A 341 -17.12 -1.93 -35.34
C VAL A 341 -18.15 -2.98 -34.93
N ASN A 342 -18.47 -3.05 -33.65
CA ASN A 342 -19.63 -3.75 -33.10
C ASN A 342 -20.26 -2.81 -32.08
N LYS A 343 -21.49 -2.35 -32.28
CA LYS A 343 -22.17 -1.45 -31.35
C LYS A 343 -22.30 -2.11 -29.98
N ARG A 344 -21.50 -1.64 -29.04
CA ARG A 344 -21.43 -2.24 -27.70
C ARG A 344 -21.82 -1.29 -26.58
N PHE A 345 -21.76 0.06 -26.81
CA PHE A 345 -21.92 1.04 -25.75
C PHE A 345 -22.96 2.11 -26.11
N SER A 346 -23.72 2.55 -25.12
CA SER A 346 -24.63 3.69 -25.26
C SER A 346 -23.85 4.97 -25.56
N THR A 347 -24.17 5.63 -26.66
CA THR A 347 -23.60 6.95 -27.06
C THR A 347 -23.82 8.00 -25.98
N LYS A 348 -25.00 8.05 -25.36
CA LYS A 348 -25.34 8.95 -24.25
C LYS A 348 -24.40 8.76 -23.04
N LEU A 349 -24.03 7.53 -22.76
CA LEU A 349 -23.09 7.23 -21.66
C LEU A 349 -21.67 7.66 -22.02
N LEU A 350 -21.19 7.33 -23.24
CA LEU A 350 -19.87 7.73 -23.71
C LEU A 350 -19.76 9.26 -23.74
N ASP A 351 -20.78 9.95 -24.27
CA ASP A 351 -20.82 11.40 -24.31
C ASP A 351 -20.65 12.03 -22.92
N SER A 352 -21.27 11.46 -21.91
CA SER A 352 -21.14 11.96 -20.51
C SER A 352 -19.72 11.85 -19.93
N LYS A 353 -18.80 11.19 -20.63
CA LYS A 353 -17.42 10.92 -20.18
C LYS A 353 -16.36 11.56 -21.07
N ILE A 354 -16.79 12.20 -22.13
CA ILE A 354 -15.90 12.92 -23.05
C ILE A 354 -16.00 14.41 -22.73
N ASP A 355 -14.89 15.00 -22.29
CA ASP A 355 -14.79 16.43 -21.98
C ASP A 355 -14.20 17.24 -23.15
N VAL A 356 -13.65 16.56 -24.15
CA VAL A 356 -13.15 17.17 -25.40
C VAL A 356 -14.33 17.40 -26.34
N ARG A 357 -14.59 18.67 -26.72
CA ARG A 357 -15.77 19.08 -27.51
C ARG A 357 -15.36 19.80 -28.78
N PRO A 358 -16.14 19.65 -29.88
CA PRO A 358 -15.99 20.49 -31.07
C PRO A 358 -16.17 21.96 -30.71
N ASN A 359 -15.47 22.84 -31.43
CA ASN A 359 -15.44 24.29 -31.29
C ASN A 359 -14.81 24.81 -29.97
N ASP A 360 -14.44 23.94 -29.02
CA ASP A 360 -13.70 24.35 -27.84
C ASP A 360 -12.23 24.61 -28.17
N LEU A 361 -11.64 25.54 -27.43
CA LEU A 361 -10.19 25.67 -27.39
C LEU A 361 -9.55 24.42 -26.84
N TYR A 362 -8.46 23.95 -27.41
CA TYR A 362 -7.73 22.79 -26.90
C TYR A 362 -7.29 23.00 -25.43
N GLN A 363 -7.56 22.02 -24.59
CA GLN A 363 -7.11 22.01 -23.20
C GLN A 363 -6.59 20.62 -22.82
N LEU A 364 -5.32 20.59 -22.33
CA LEU A 364 -4.70 19.35 -21.88
C LEU A 364 -5.51 18.68 -20.76
N LYS A 365 -6.08 19.49 -19.85
CA LYS A 365 -6.92 18.97 -18.74
C LYS A 365 -8.14 18.19 -19.25
N ASN A 366 -8.82 18.68 -20.30
CA ASN A 366 -10.00 18.03 -20.88
C ASN A 366 -9.63 16.70 -21.56
N ARG A 367 -8.47 16.68 -22.24
CA ARG A 367 -7.91 15.45 -22.80
C ARG A 367 -7.65 14.40 -21.70
N LEU A 368 -6.88 14.77 -20.66
CA LEU A 368 -6.54 13.86 -19.56
C LEU A 368 -7.78 13.41 -18.79
N GLN A 369 -8.74 14.30 -18.60
CA GLN A 369 -10.00 13.96 -17.92
C GLN A 369 -10.83 12.98 -18.75
N THR A 370 -10.93 13.17 -20.05
CA THR A 370 -11.61 12.23 -20.97
C THR A 370 -10.95 10.84 -20.92
N GLU A 371 -9.61 10.78 -21.04
CA GLU A 371 -8.87 9.51 -20.94
C GLU A 371 -9.12 8.82 -19.58
N LYS A 372 -9.06 9.57 -18.48
CA LYS A 372 -9.34 9.08 -17.11
C LYS A 372 -10.79 8.59 -16.95
N ASN A 373 -11.76 9.35 -17.46
CA ASN A 373 -13.18 9.01 -17.35
C ASN A 373 -13.52 7.73 -18.11
N LEU A 374 -12.97 7.56 -19.32
CA LEU A 374 -13.19 6.38 -20.15
C LEU A 374 -12.45 5.16 -19.59
N TYR A 375 -11.22 5.32 -19.09
CA TYR A 375 -10.50 4.25 -18.41
C TYR A 375 -11.20 3.80 -17.11
N GLY A 376 -11.76 4.75 -16.37
CA GLY A 376 -12.48 4.50 -15.11
C GLY A 376 -13.74 3.64 -15.25
N PHE A 377 -14.22 3.37 -16.45
CA PHE A 377 -15.32 2.44 -16.72
C PHE A 377 -14.97 0.97 -16.47
N ASP A 378 -13.68 0.61 -16.46
CA ASP A 378 -13.23 -0.79 -16.46
C ASP A 378 -13.84 -1.62 -17.61
N GLN A 379 -14.07 -0.93 -18.75
CA GLN A 379 -14.58 -1.54 -19.97
C GLN A 379 -13.56 -1.51 -21.10
N PHE A 380 -12.57 -0.63 -21.00
CA PHE A 380 -11.56 -0.43 -22.03
C PHE A 380 -10.18 -0.88 -21.55
N GLN A 381 -9.46 -1.59 -22.41
CA GLN A 381 -8.07 -1.99 -22.18
C GLN A 381 -7.14 -0.78 -22.21
N PHE A 382 -7.41 0.10 -23.18
CA PHE A 382 -6.76 1.39 -23.28
C PHE A 382 -7.68 2.39 -23.96
N THR A 383 -7.46 3.67 -23.66
CA THR A 383 -8.05 4.81 -24.37
C THR A 383 -6.93 5.77 -24.71
N ARG A 384 -6.88 6.21 -25.94
CA ARG A 384 -5.89 7.17 -26.44
C ARG A 384 -6.58 8.20 -27.31
N ILE A 385 -6.23 9.47 -27.15
CA ILE A 385 -6.72 10.57 -27.94
C ILE A 385 -5.59 11.07 -28.83
N ASN A 386 -5.77 10.96 -30.14
CA ASN A 386 -4.88 11.53 -31.15
C ASN A 386 -5.51 12.82 -31.68
N PHE A 387 -4.64 13.81 -31.97
CA PHE A 387 -5.03 15.06 -32.57
C PHE A 387 -4.29 15.23 -33.88
N ASP A 388 -5.02 15.38 -34.94
CA ASP A 388 -4.48 15.67 -36.29
C ASP A 388 -4.77 17.12 -36.66
N THR A 389 -3.79 17.81 -37.23
CA THR A 389 -3.94 19.20 -37.61
C THR A 389 -4.49 19.30 -39.02
N THR A 390 -5.71 19.80 -39.16
CA THR A 390 -6.40 20.01 -40.45
C THR A 390 -6.77 21.50 -40.61
N ARG A 391 -6.21 22.15 -41.64
CA ARG A 391 -6.48 23.57 -41.95
C ARG A 391 -6.28 24.51 -40.74
N GLY A 392 -5.35 24.18 -39.85
CA GLY A 392 -5.04 24.99 -38.66
C GLY A 392 -5.98 24.81 -37.48
N LEU A 393 -6.81 23.78 -37.50
CA LEU A 393 -7.67 23.29 -36.41
C LEU A 393 -7.23 21.88 -36.03
N LEU A 394 -7.71 21.36 -34.90
CA LEU A 394 -7.42 20.00 -34.42
C LEU A 394 -8.65 19.10 -34.64
N ASP A 395 -8.42 17.98 -35.32
CA ASP A 395 -9.37 16.87 -35.36
C ASP A 395 -8.98 15.86 -34.26
N ALA A 396 -9.86 15.69 -33.28
CA ALA A 396 -9.62 14.77 -32.18
C ALA A 396 -10.21 13.39 -32.47
N THR A 397 -9.39 12.36 -32.44
CA THR A 397 -9.84 10.97 -32.58
C THR A 397 -9.56 10.19 -31.30
N ILE A 398 -10.62 9.72 -30.63
CA ILE A 398 -10.59 8.96 -29.41
C ILE A 398 -10.66 7.47 -29.76
N TYR A 399 -9.55 6.77 -29.60
CA TYR A 399 -9.48 5.32 -29.81
C TYR A 399 -9.65 4.61 -28.47
N SER A 400 -10.64 3.73 -28.37
CA SER A 400 -10.85 2.90 -27.18
C SER A 400 -11.00 1.44 -27.58
N LYS A 401 -10.14 0.58 -27.02
CA LYS A 401 -10.22 -0.86 -27.22
C LYS A 401 -10.98 -1.50 -26.07
N PRO A 402 -12.16 -2.12 -26.32
CA PRO A 402 -12.91 -2.81 -25.29
C PRO A 402 -12.13 -4.00 -24.72
N LEU A 403 -12.32 -4.25 -23.40
CA LEU A 403 -11.93 -5.51 -22.76
C LEU A 403 -12.88 -6.63 -23.18
N ASP A 404 -12.43 -7.87 -23.01
CA ASP A 404 -13.24 -9.04 -23.27
C ASP A 404 -14.53 -9.00 -22.42
N LYS A 405 -15.64 -9.44 -23.03
CA LYS A 405 -16.95 -9.46 -22.38
C LYS A 405 -16.95 -10.36 -21.15
N TYR A 406 -16.27 -11.48 -21.21
CA TYR A 406 -16.17 -12.46 -20.13
C TYR A 406 -14.74 -12.51 -19.61
N GLN A 407 -14.58 -12.39 -18.30
CA GLN A 407 -13.31 -12.60 -17.62
C GLN A 407 -13.53 -13.59 -16.49
N PHE A 408 -12.78 -14.66 -16.52
CA PHE A 408 -12.73 -15.65 -15.46
C PHE A 408 -11.40 -15.55 -14.72
N THR A 409 -11.45 -15.50 -13.41
CA THR A 409 -10.27 -15.48 -12.55
C THR A 409 -10.44 -16.53 -11.46
N ALA A 410 -9.42 -17.35 -11.26
CA ALA A 410 -9.35 -18.31 -10.17
C ALA A 410 -8.16 -17.95 -9.28
N GLU A 411 -8.41 -17.87 -7.98
CA GLU A 411 -7.41 -17.55 -6.96
C GLU A 411 -7.39 -18.63 -5.91
N THR A 412 -6.21 -19.06 -5.51
CA THR A 412 -6.01 -19.94 -4.35
C THR A 412 -4.96 -19.32 -3.45
N GLY A 413 -5.14 -19.47 -2.16
CA GLY A 413 -4.23 -18.90 -1.19
C GLY A 413 -4.49 -19.40 0.21
N GLY A 414 -3.81 -18.75 1.17
CA GLY A 414 -4.02 -19.00 2.58
C GLY A 414 -4.30 -17.69 3.30
N SER A 415 -5.26 -17.69 4.19
CA SER A 415 -5.51 -16.63 5.16
C SER A 415 -4.91 -17.04 6.51
N VAL A 416 -4.51 -16.05 7.29
CA VAL A 416 -4.15 -16.26 8.69
C VAL A 416 -5.10 -15.44 9.53
N PHE A 417 -5.96 -16.13 10.26
CA PHE A 417 -6.91 -15.53 11.16
C PHE A 417 -6.65 -16.06 12.57
N GLN A 418 -6.59 -15.19 13.56
CA GLN A 418 -6.30 -15.55 14.96
C GLN A 418 -5.03 -16.43 15.13
N SER A 419 -4.01 -16.17 14.33
CA SER A 419 -2.74 -16.96 14.28
C SER A 419 -2.90 -18.38 13.74
N VAL A 420 -4.05 -18.73 13.14
CA VAL A 420 -4.27 -20.03 12.52
C VAL A 420 -4.38 -19.87 11.01
N PHE A 421 -3.69 -20.75 10.29
CA PHE A 421 -3.68 -20.77 8.83
C PHE A 421 -4.91 -21.50 8.29
N GLY A 422 -5.54 -20.92 7.27
CA GLY A 422 -6.66 -21.52 6.55
C GLY A 422 -6.54 -21.32 5.05
N PRO A 423 -6.62 -22.39 4.25
CA PRO A 423 -6.62 -22.28 2.80
C PRO A 423 -7.96 -21.75 2.30
N PHE A 424 -7.92 -21.02 1.19
CA PHE A 424 -9.12 -20.61 0.47
C PHE A 424 -8.96 -20.79 -1.04
N PHE A 425 -10.10 -20.90 -1.71
CA PHE A 425 -10.23 -20.89 -3.15
C PHE A 425 -11.36 -19.96 -3.55
N THR A 426 -11.11 -19.07 -4.51
CA THR A 426 -12.09 -18.11 -4.99
C THR A 426 -12.13 -18.13 -6.51
N THR A 427 -13.31 -18.16 -7.09
CA THR A 427 -13.51 -17.94 -8.53
C THR A 427 -14.35 -16.69 -8.74
N THR A 428 -13.96 -15.89 -9.72
CA THR A 428 -14.68 -14.69 -10.12
C THR A 428 -14.99 -14.73 -11.61
N LEU A 429 -16.26 -14.68 -11.95
CA LEU A 429 -16.74 -14.49 -13.31
C LEU A 429 -17.27 -13.07 -13.46
N LYS A 430 -16.58 -12.25 -14.26
CA LYS A 430 -16.99 -10.90 -14.59
C LYS A 430 -17.53 -10.83 -16.01
N ILE A 431 -18.76 -10.33 -16.13
CA ILE A 431 -19.45 -10.13 -17.41
C ILE A 431 -19.56 -8.63 -17.62
N ARG A 432 -18.87 -8.09 -18.62
CA ARG A 432 -18.83 -6.65 -18.92
C ARG A 432 -19.92 -6.23 -19.88
N ASN A 433 -20.24 -4.94 -19.83
CA ASN A 433 -21.11 -4.24 -20.77
C ASN A 433 -22.49 -4.88 -20.93
N ILE A 434 -23.17 -5.11 -19.81
CA ILE A 434 -24.53 -5.66 -19.83
C ILE A 434 -25.49 -4.64 -20.42
N GLY A 435 -26.24 -5.06 -21.45
CA GLY A 435 -27.23 -4.22 -22.13
C GLY A 435 -26.64 -2.95 -22.77
N GLY A 436 -25.36 -2.91 -23.10
CA GLY A 436 -24.71 -1.73 -23.70
C GLY A 436 -24.49 -0.56 -22.73
N SER A 437 -24.79 -0.74 -21.43
CA SER A 437 -24.75 0.31 -20.42
C SER A 437 -23.38 0.49 -19.75
N ALA A 438 -22.33 -0.20 -20.23
CA ALA A 438 -21.02 -0.32 -19.58
C ALA A 438 -21.08 -0.86 -18.14
N SER A 439 -22.21 -1.42 -17.73
CA SER A 439 -22.35 -2.09 -16.45
C SER A 439 -21.68 -3.46 -16.47
N SER A 440 -21.15 -3.89 -15.35
CA SER A 440 -20.52 -5.20 -15.18
C SER A 440 -21.24 -6.00 -14.11
N LEU A 441 -21.47 -7.28 -14.39
CA LEU A 441 -21.91 -8.26 -13.40
C LEU A 441 -20.70 -9.07 -12.96
N GLU A 442 -20.45 -9.07 -11.67
CA GLU A 442 -19.35 -9.79 -11.05
C GLU A 442 -19.91 -10.85 -10.11
N ASN A 443 -19.67 -12.13 -10.44
CA ASN A 443 -20.08 -13.26 -9.64
C ASN A 443 -18.84 -13.86 -8.99
N ASN A 444 -18.85 -13.93 -7.67
CA ASN A 444 -17.74 -14.42 -6.87
C ASN A 444 -18.22 -15.64 -6.06
N LEU A 445 -17.55 -16.76 -6.25
CA LEU A 445 -17.73 -17.97 -5.46
C LEU A 445 -16.46 -18.19 -4.63
N ARG A 446 -16.62 -18.19 -3.30
CA ARG A 446 -15.53 -18.42 -2.36
C ARG A 446 -15.78 -19.68 -1.56
N PHE A 447 -14.76 -20.50 -1.46
CA PHE A 447 -14.62 -21.58 -0.52
C PHE A 447 -13.46 -21.27 0.42
N GLY A 448 -13.69 -21.28 1.72
CA GLY A 448 -12.69 -21.04 2.75
C GLY A 448 -12.74 -22.14 3.80
N TYR A 449 -11.57 -22.60 4.22
CA TYR A 449 -11.41 -23.45 5.38
C TYR A 449 -10.54 -22.71 6.36
N GLU A 450 -11.13 -22.23 7.44
CA GLU A 450 -10.42 -21.48 8.46
C GLU A 450 -10.42 -22.27 9.75
N ALA A 451 -9.29 -22.31 10.40
CA ALA A 451 -9.22 -22.82 11.75
C ALA A 451 -9.35 -21.64 12.72
N GLN A 452 -10.32 -21.72 13.62
CA GLN A 452 -10.55 -20.73 14.68
C GLN A 452 -10.46 -21.38 16.04
N THR A 453 -10.23 -20.57 17.06
CA THR A 453 -10.39 -21.06 18.44
C THR A 453 -11.88 -21.25 18.74
N GLY A 454 -12.26 -22.40 19.27
CA GLY A 454 -13.65 -22.67 19.67
C GLY A 454 -14.10 -21.82 20.85
N PHE A 455 -15.40 -21.73 21.07
CA PHE A 455 -15.98 -20.97 22.19
C PHE A 455 -15.63 -21.54 23.57
N PHE A 456 -15.35 -22.84 23.65
CA PHE A 456 -15.21 -23.56 24.91
C PHE A 456 -13.81 -24.04 25.27
N ASN A 457 -12.92 -24.14 24.29
CA ASN A 457 -11.61 -24.75 24.52
C ASN A 457 -10.49 -23.98 23.86
N THR A 458 -9.64 -23.36 24.64
CA THR A 458 -8.50 -22.56 24.18
C THR A 458 -7.39 -23.40 23.53
N GLY A 459 -7.42 -24.71 23.69
CA GLY A 459 -6.42 -25.66 23.15
C GLY A 459 -6.87 -26.36 21.87
N SER A 460 -8.16 -26.36 21.55
CA SER A 460 -8.69 -27.00 20.35
C SER A 460 -8.86 -25.99 19.21
N VAL A 461 -8.27 -26.32 18.06
CA VAL A 461 -8.53 -25.60 16.83
C VAL A 461 -9.88 -26.08 16.29
N SER A 462 -10.85 -25.19 16.28
CA SER A 462 -12.18 -25.45 15.74
C SER A 462 -12.18 -25.22 14.23
N ARG A 463 -12.86 -26.10 13.51
CA ARG A 463 -13.03 -26.03 12.06
C ARG A 463 -14.10 -25.00 11.70
N ASN A 464 -13.81 -24.08 10.82
CA ASN A 464 -14.75 -23.15 10.21
C ASN A 464 -14.72 -23.32 8.68
N LEU A 465 -15.78 -23.85 8.13
CA LEU A 465 -15.98 -23.96 6.69
C LEU A 465 -16.84 -22.79 6.22
N GLU A 466 -16.37 -22.05 5.22
CA GLU A 466 -17.09 -20.96 4.58
C GLU A 466 -17.37 -21.27 3.12
N LEU A 467 -18.61 -21.14 2.71
CA LEU A 467 -19.04 -21.13 1.30
C LEU A 467 -19.85 -19.87 1.06
N ALA A 468 -19.36 -19.02 0.12
CA ALA A 468 -20.03 -17.75 -0.18
C ALA A 468 -20.19 -17.57 -1.69
N LEU A 469 -21.40 -17.24 -2.11
CA LEU A 469 -21.71 -16.81 -3.48
C LEU A 469 -22.20 -15.37 -3.42
N ASN A 470 -21.51 -14.48 -4.11
CA ASN A 470 -21.86 -13.07 -4.22
C ASN A 470 -21.99 -12.66 -5.68
N SER A 471 -23.06 -12.01 -6.03
CA SER A 471 -23.30 -11.43 -7.35
C SER A 471 -23.49 -9.92 -7.20
N SER A 472 -22.71 -9.13 -7.95
CA SER A 472 -22.73 -7.66 -7.86
C SER A 472 -22.84 -7.06 -9.24
N LEU A 473 -23.88 -6.24 -9.45
CA LEU A 473 -24.05 -5.38 -10.63
C LEU A 473 -23.37 -4.05 -10.34
N ILE A 474 -22.36 -3.72 -11.10
CA ILE A 474 -21.58 -2.48 -11.01
C ILE A 474 -21.98 -1.57 -12.16
N ILE A 475 -22.57 -0.43 -11.86
CA ILE A 475 -23.06 0.57 -12.82
C ILE A 475 -22.13 1.79 -12.71
N PRO A 476 -21.48 2.24 -13.81
CA PRO A 476 -20.48 3.32 -13.75
C PRO A 476 -21.12 4.73 -13.72
N LYS A 477 -22.13 4.90 -12.93
CA LYS A 477 -22.82 6.17 -12.63
C LYS A 477 -23.56 6.06 -11.31
N ILE A 478 -23.92 7.20 -10.72
CA ILE A 478 -24.85 7.23 -9.58
C ILE A 478 -26.30 7.14 -10.09
N LEU A 479 -27.05 6.20 -9.54
CA LEU A 479 -28.48 6.08 -9.75
C LEU A 479 -29.22 6.96 -8.72
N ALA A 480 -29.11 8.28 -8.89
CA ALA A 480 -29.74 9.27 -8.02
C ALA A 480 -30.30 10.43 -8.87
N PRO A 481 -31.11 11.33 -8.30
CA PRO A 481 -31.58 12.52 -8.99
C PRO A 481 -30.45 13.31 -9.65
N ASN A 482 -30.73 13.91 -10.83
CA ASN A 482 -29.72 14.49 -11.70
C ASN A 482 -28.79 15.50 -11.02
N PHE A 483 -29.31 16.29 -10.08
CA PHE A 483 -28.49 17.30 -9.39
C PHE A 483 -27.37 16.71 -8.54
N PHE A 484 -27.58 15.54 -7.93
CA PHE A 484 -26.53 14.79 -7.21
C PHE A 484 -25.59 14.09 -8.19
N ALA A 485 -26.14 13.43 -9.20
CA ALA A 485 -25.37 12.68 -10.17
C ALA A 485 -24.38 13.59 -10.92
N GLN A 486 -24.80 14.79 -11.31
CA GLN A 486 -23.96 15.75 -12.04
C GLN A 486 -22.74 16.22 -11.22
N ARG A 487 -22.93 16.52 -9.94
CA ARG A 487 -21.81 16.93 -9.05
C ARG A 487 -20.76 15.84 -8.85
N LEU A 488 -21.16 14.58 -8.89
CA LEU A 488 -20.27 13.46 -8.67
C LEU A 488 -19.66 12.88 -9.95
N ASN A 489 -20.14 13.28 -11.13
CA ASN A 489 -19.67 12.71 -12.41
C ASN A 489 -18.15 12.84 -12.64
N ALA A 490 -17.54 13.92 -12.15
CA ALA A 490 -16.09 14.14 -12.24
C ALA A 490 -15.25 13.17 -11.39
N PHE A 491 -15.89 12.43 -10.47
CA PHE A 491 -15.22 11.63 -9.45
C PHE A 491 -15.31 10.11 -9.67
N THR A 492 -15.44 9.68 -10.93
CA THR A 492 -15.56 8.26 -11.31
C THR A 492 -16.60 7.50 -10.45
N PRO A 493 -17.85 7.97 -10.40
CA PRO A 493 -18.84 7.42 -9.50
C PRO A 493 -19.36 6.07 -9.98
N GLN A 494 -19.73 5.21 -9.03
CA GLN A 494 -20.29 3.89 -9.30
C GLN A 494 -21.50 3.63 -8.39
N THR A 495 -22.50 2.94 -8.92
CA THR A 495 -23.55 2.29 -8.13
C THR A 495 -23.27 0.80 -8.12
N ARG A 496 -23.25 0.18 -6.95
CA ARG A 496 -23.11 -1.26 -6.79
C ARG A 496 -24.37 -1.82 -6.16
N LEU A 497 -25.02 -2.75 -6.87
CA LEU A 497 -26.16 -3.51 -6.36
C LEU A 497 -25.68 -4.96 -6.22
N GLY A 498 -25.82 -5.53 -5.03
CA GLY A 498 -25.29 -6.87 -4.75
C GLY A 498 -26.33 -7.74 -4.08
N VAL A 499 -26.26 -9.02 -4.40
CA VAL A 499 -26.96 -10.10 -3.67
C VAL A 499 -25.94 -11.16 -3.33
N GLY A 500 -26.08 -11.78 -2.16
CA GLY A 500 -25.15 -12.80 -1.72
C GLY A 500 -25.79 -13.81 -0.79
N VAL A 501 -25.21 -15.01 -0.79
CA VAL A 501 -25.51 -16.08 0.14
C VAL A 501 -24.20 -16.57 0.72
N GLN A 502 -24.12 -16.64 2.02
CA GLN A 502 -22.96 -17.15 2.74
C GLN A 502 -23.39 -18.21 3.73
N PHE A 503 -22.82 -19.38 3.58
CA PHE A 503 -22.95 -20.47 4.54
C PHE A 503 -21.64 -20.60 5.31
N THR A 504 -21.74 -20.67 6.62
CA THR A 504 -20.61 -20.84 7.53
C THR A 504 -20.93 -22.01 8.46
N ASP A 505 -20.07 -23.01 8.48
CA ASP A 505 -20.20 -24.18 9.35
C ASP A 505 -19.08 -24.22 10.36
N ARG A 506 -19.43 -24.03 11.63
CA ARG A 506 -18.55 -24.11 12.79
C ARG A 506 -18.84 -25.36 13.60
N GLN A 507 -17.92 -25.71 14.49
CA GLN A 507 -18.13 -26.83 15.39
C GLN A 507 -19.33 -26.61 16.33
N GLU A 508 -19.63 -25.37 16.70
CA GLU A 508 -20.66 -25.01 17.66
C GLU A 508 -22.01 -24.75 17.00
N TYR A 509 -22.02 -24.23 15.77
CA TYR A 509 -23.26 -23.90 15.03
C TYR A 509 -23.00 -23.75 13.54
N SER A 510 -24.04 -23.90 12.72
CA SER A 510 -24.04 -23.51 11.32
C SER A 510 -24.86 -22.24 11.12
N ARG A 511 -24.44 -21.38 10.15
CA ARG A 511 -25.10 -20.11 9.88
C ARG A 511 -25.26 -19.91 8.38
N LEU A 512 -26.47 -19.51 7.98
CA LEU A 512 -26.81 -19.10 6.62
C LEU A 512 -27.17 -17.61 6.63
N ASN A 513 -26.50 -16.81 5.79
CA ASN A 513 -26.72 -15.39 5.66
C ASN A 513 -27.09 -15.03 4.23
N PHE A 514 -28.27 -14.45 4.02
CA PHE A 514 -28.67 -13.84 2.76
C PHE A 514 -28.46 -12.34 2.84
N LYS A 515 -27.77 -11.79 1.86
CA LYS A 515 -27.38 -10.39 1.82
C LYS A 515 -27.91 -9.70 0.57
N ILE A 516 -28.46 -8.49 0.73
CA ILE A 516 -28.80 -7.57 -0.35
C ILE A 516 -28.16 -6.24 0.00
N ASN A 517 -27.38 -5.68 -0.93
CA ASN A 517 -26.74 -4.38 -0.71
C ASN A 517 -26.85 -3.47 -1.92
N GLY A 518 -27.05 -2.18 -1.65
CA GLY A 518 -27.07 -1.11 -2.63
C GLY A 518 -26.20 0.05 -2.13
N SER A 519 -25.12 0.36 -2.86
CA SER A 519 -24.15 1.37 -2.42
C SER A 519 -23.68 2.26 -3.56
N TYR A 520 -23.36 3.50 -3.21
CA TYR A 520 -22.70 4.48 -4.03
C TYR A 520 -21.24 4.60 -3.63
N LEU A 521 -20.36 4.61 -4.62
CA LEU A 521 -18.91 4.69 -4.44
C LEU A 521 -18.37 5.80 -5.34
N TRP A 522 -17.47 6.63 -4.84
CA TRP A 522 -16.77 7.62 -5.65
C TRP A 522 -15.41 7.99 -5.06
N ARG A 523 -14.53 8.51 -5.92
CA ARG A 523 -13.17 8.96 -5.57
C ARG A 523 -12.95 10.39 -6.04
N PRO A 524 -13.04 11.40 -5.16
CA PRO A 524 -12.74 12.79 -5.53
C PRO A 524 -11.30 12.94 -6.04
N ASN A 525 -10.37 12.22 -5.44
CA ASN A 525 -8.97 12.14 -5.82
C ASN A 525 -8.40 10.75 -5.48
N PRO A 526 -7.17 10.41 -5.92
CA PRO A 526 -6.58 9.09 -5.65
C PRO A 526 -6.43 8.73 -4.17
N LYS A 527 -6.43 9.74 -3.27
CA LYS A 527 -6.24 9.55 -1.83
C LYS A 527 -7.54 9.36 -1.06
N GLU A 528 -8.66 9.75 -1.64
CA GLU A 528 -9.96 9.77 -0.97
C GLU A 528 -10.92 8.77 -1.59
N PHE A 529 -11.60 8.03 -0.75
CA PHE A 529 -12.64 7.08 -1.15
C PHE A 529 -13.88 7.23 -0.27
N TRP A 530 -15.02 7.40 -0.91
CA TRP A 530 -16.32 7.47 -0.27
C TRP A 530 -17.16 6.27 -0.66
N GLN A 531 -17.85 5.70 0.31
CA GLN A 531 -18.87 4.68 0.10
C GLN A 531 -20.08 5.00 0.96
N VAL A 532 -21.24 5.07 0.33
CA VAL A 532 -22.52 5.24 1.02
C VAL A 532 -23.43 4.09 0.62
N SER A 533 -23.78 3.24 1.58
CA SER A 533 -24.70 2.13 1.39
C SER A 533 -26.08 2.56 1.89
N LEU A 534 -27.01 2.71 0.98
CA LEU A 534 -28.39 3.08 1.30
C LEU A 534 -29.22 1.86 1.69
N VAL A 535 -28.81 0.70 1.22
CA VAL A 535 -29.46 -0.58 1.51
C VAL A 535 -28.37 -1.58 1.86
N ASP A 536 -28.41 -2.15 3.04
CA ASP A 536 -27.60 -3.31 3.44
C ASP A 536 -28.47 -4.19 4.34
N LEU A 537 -29.09 -5.17 3.72
CA LEU A 537 -30.04 -6.10 4.36
C LEU A 537 -29.35 -7.44 4.53
N ASN A 538 -29.38 -7.95 5.73
CA ASN A 538 -28.84 -9.26 6.07
C ASN A 538 -29.92 -10.07 6.79
N LEU A 539 -30.32 -11.19 6.20
CA LEU A 539 -31.21 -12.16 6.79
C LEU A 539 -30.41 -13.37 7.26
N ILE A 540 -30.33 -13.56 8.55
CA ILE A 540 -29.40 -14.48 9.19
C ILE A 540 -30.20 -15.61 9.87
N PHE A 541 -29.86 -16.85 9.51
CA PHE A 541 -30.37 -18.06 10.12
C PHE A 541 -29.23 -18.80 10.80
N THR A 542 -29.32 -19.04 12.10
CA THR A 542 -28.43 -19.91 12.83
C THR A 542 -29.11 -21.25 13.01
N THR A 543 -28.45 -22.30 12.56
CA THR A 543 -28.95 -23.68 12.59
C THR A 543 -27.92 -24.59 13.24
N ASN A 544 -28.27 -25.83 13.50
CA ASN A 544 -27.38 -26.88 14.00
C ASN A 544 -26.55 -26.46 15.23
N GLN A 545 -27.20 -25.77 16.19
CA GLN A 545 -26.53 -25.47 17.45
C GLN A 545 -26.31 -26.76 18.23
N THR A 546 -25.04 -26.98 18.64
CA THR A 546 -24.75 -28.10 19.54
C THR A 546 -25.41 -27.91 20.88
N LYS A 547 -25.79 -29.01 21.55
CA LYS A 547 -26.41 -28.94 22.88
C LYS A 547 -25.55 -28.16 23.87
N GLN A 548 -24.24 -28.40 23.87
CA GLN A 548 -23.29 -27.70 24.72
C GLN A 548 -23.28 -26.18 24.47
N PHE A 549 -23.42 -25.75 23.22
CA PHE A 549 -23.50 -24.33 22.89
C PHE A 549 -24.85 -23.72 23.29
N ALA A 550 -25.92 -24.41 23.04
CA ALA A 550 -27.26 -23.99 23.45
C ALA A 550 -27.38 -23.86 24.98
N ASP A 551 -26.91 -24.86 25.72
CA ASP A 551 -26.89 -24.85 27.21
C ASP A 551 -26.04 -23.68 27.73
N TYR A 552 -24.93 -23.40 27.10
CA TYR A 552 -24.08 -22.26 27.42
C TYR A 552 -24.75 -20.91 27.16
N LEU A 553 -25.43 -20.75 26.03
CA LEU A 553 -26.20 -19.53 25.74
C LEU A 553 -27.33 -19.32 26.73
N GLU A 554 -27.99 -20.40 27.17
CA GLU A 554 -29.02 -20.37 28.20
C GLU A 554 -28.44 -20.01 29.58
N GLU A 555 -27.27 -20.56 29.95
CA GLU A 555 -26.57 -20.17 31.15
C GLU A 555 -26.23 -18.67 31.17
N LEU A 556 -25.76 -18.15 30.04
CA LEU A 556 -25.52 -16.72 29.84
C LEU A 556 -26.78 -15.90 30.01
N ARG A 557 -27.91 -16.37 29.47
CA ARG A 557 -29.21 -15.72 29.59
C ARG A 557 -29.67 -15.66 31.05
N GLN A 558 -29.51 -16.75 31.78
CA GLN A 558 -29.84 -16.83 33.21
C GLN A 558 -28.98 -15.88 34.06
N ARG A 559 -27.72 -15.67 33.64
CA ARG A 559 -26.84 -14.67 34.24
C ARG A 559 -27.11 -13.26 33.73
N GLY A 560 -28.19 -13.07 32.93
CA GLY A 560 -28.59 -11.81 32.39
C GLY A 560 -27.75 -11.31 31.20
N ASN A 561 -26.91 -12.13 30.62
CA ASN A 561 -26.15 -11.80 29.41
C ASN A 561 -26.95 -12.18 28.16
N ASN A 562 -27.40 -11.20 27.41
CA ASN A 562 -28.24 -11.38 26.22
C ASN A 562 -27.43 -11.75 24.95
N LEU A 563 -26.17 -12.18 25.06
CA LEU A 563 -25.35 -12.61 23.89
C LEU A 563 -26.07 -13.70 23.08
N GLY A 564 -26.82 -14.59 23.75
CA GLY A 564 -27.62 -15.63 23.10
C GLY A 564 -28.59 -15.10 22.04
N GLN A 565 -29.14 -13.91 22.23
CA GLN A 565 -30.05 -13.29 21.27
C GLN A 565 -29.34 -12.93 19.93
N SER A 566 -28.00 -12.69 19.94
CA SER A 566 -27.23 -12.45 18.73
C SER A 566 -27.08 -13.67 17.81
N PHE A 567 -27.46 -14.85 18.30
CA PHE A 567 -27.51 -16.10 17.55
C PHE A 567 -28.91 -16.52 17.12
N ASN A 568 -29.94 -15.74 17.44
CA ASN A 568 -31.30 -15.96 16.96
C ASN A 568 -31.38 -15.64 15.45
N LYS A 569 -32.47 -16.19 14.84
CA LYS A 569 -32.83 -15.77 13.46
C LYS A 569 -33.03 -14.27 13.45
N SER A 570 -32.36 -13.55 12.57
CA SER A 570 -32.40 -12.11 12.65
C SER A 570 -32.40 -11.44 11.26
N PHE A 571 -33.02 -10.28 11.21
CA PHE A 571 -32.99 -9.38 10.06
C PHE A 571 -32.31 -8.07 10.45
N VAL A 572 -31.15 -7.83 9.83
CA VAL A 572 -30.36 -6.64 10.08
C VAL A 572 -30.42 -5.73 8.85
N SER A 573 -31.11 -4.61 8.97
CA SER A 573 -31.19 -3.56 7.94
C SER A 573 -30.34 -2.39 8.35
N THR A 574 -29.35 -2.00 7.53
CA THR A 574 -28.48 -0.87 7.85
C THR A 574 -28.34 0.11 6.70
N ILE A 575 -28.14 1.37 7.06
CA ILE A 575 -27.65 2.43 6.20
C ILE A 575 -26.27 2.81 6.74
N ASN A 576 -25.26 2.89 5.90
CA ASN A 576 -23.93 3.26 6.35
C ASN A 576 -23.22 4.20 5.36
N ALA A 577 -22.32 5.01 5.91
CA ALA A 577 -21.41 5.87 5.16
C ALA A 577 -20.00 5.67 5.68
N SER A 578 -19.05 5.49 4.77
CA SER A 578 -17.64 5.41 5.11
C SER A 578 -16.82 6.36 4.25
N TYR A 579 -15.89 7.03 4.91
CA TYR A 579 -14.86 7.86 4.31
C TYR A 579 -13.51 7.25 4.61
N THR A 580 -12.67 7.12 3.60
CA THR A 580 -11.30 6.64 3.74
C THR A 580 -10.36 7.61 3.04
N TYR A 581 -9.35 8.07 3.77
CA TYR A 581 -8.22 8.83 3.26
C TYR A 581 -6.94 8.02 3.41
N THR A 582 -6.14 7.97 2.34
CA THR A 582 -4.80 7.39 2.39
C THR A 582 -3.87 8.15 1.44
N ASP A 583 -2.74 8.61 1.93
CA ASP A 583 -1.69 9.22 1.10
C ASP A 583 -0.61 8.22 0.68
N ASP A 584 -0.73 6.99 1.14
CA ASP A 584 0.12 5.86 0.75
C ASP A 584 -0.69 4.63 0.34
N PRO A 585 -1.22 4.60 -0.89
CA PRO A 585 -2.03 3.47 -1.38
C PRO A 585 -1.23 2.17 -1.54
N TYR A 586 0.10 2.23 -1.49
CA TYR A 586 0.99 1.08 -1.70
C TYR A 586 1.65 0.56 -0.41
N GLY A 587 1.31 1.12 0.75
CA GLY A 587 1.81 0.65 2.05
C GLY A 587 3.30 0.90 2.27
N GLN A 588 3.81 2.06 1.82
CA GLN A 588 5.20 2.45 2.11
C GLN A 588 5.39 2.64 3.60
N ILE A 589 6.30 1.87 4.18
CA ILE A 589 6.51 1.70 5.62
C ILE A 589 7.06 2.95 6.32
N THR A 590 7.59 3.91 5.54
CA THR A 590 8.39 5.01 6.11
C THR A 590 7.69 6.35 6.18
N LYS A 591 6.60 6.55 5.44
CA LYS A 591 5.83 7.80 5.45
C LYS A 591 4.43 7.54 4.89
N GLY A 592 3.41 7.92 5.64
CA GLY A 592 2.02 7.81 5.16
C GLY A 592 1.01 8.15 6.24
N LYS A 593 -0.20 8.46 5.82
CA LYS A 593 -1.37 8.67 6.69
C LYS A 593 -2.53 7.85 6.16
N TYR A 594 -3.25 7.25 7.07
CA TYR A 594 -4.51 6.57 6.80
C TYR A 594 -5.55 7.04 7.80
N PHE A 595 -6.72 7.37 7.32
CA PHE A 595 -7.87 7.68 8.15
C PHE A 595 -9.12 7.03 7.56
N ARG A 596 -9.87 6.33 8.38
CA ARG A 596 -11.17 5.79 8.00
C ARG A 596 -12.19 6.15 9.06
N MET A 597 -13.34 6.65 8.62
CA MET A 597 -14.51 6.88 9.46
C MET A 597 -15.70 6.09 8.90
N LEU A 598 -16.39 5.37 9.75
CA LEU A 598 -17.61 4.64 9.44
C LEU A 598 -18.72 5.14 10.36
N VAL A 599 -19.85 5.48 9.77
CA VAL A 599 -21.09 5.78 10.48
C VAL A 599 -22.16 4.83 9.95
N GLU A 600 -22.84 4.12 10.83
CA GLU A 600 -23.82 3.11 10.49
C GLU A 600 -25.06 3.27 11.37
N SER A 601 -26.23 3.18 10.75
CA SER A 601 -27.52 3.19 11.45
C SER A 601 -28.27 1.91 11.08
N GLY A 602 -28.55 1.07 12.09
CA GLY A 602 -29.26 -0.18 11.94
C GLY A 602 -30.72 -0.06 12.37
N GLY A 603 -31.60 -0.69 11.59
CA GLY A 603 -33.04 -0.73 11.88
C GLY A 603 -33.80 0.59 11.70
N THR A 604 -33.12 1.67 11.33
CA THR A 604 -33.73 3.00 11.14
C THR A 604 -34.77 3.00 10.03
N THR A 605 -34.53 2.30 8.94
CA THR A 605 -35.48 2.15 7.83
C THR A 605 -36.77 1.48 8.23
N LEU A 606 -36.75 0.59 9.24
CA LEU A 606 -37.91 -0.08 9.74
C LEU A 606 -38.90 0.86 10.45
N ASN A 607 -38.41 2.02 10.94
CA ASN A 607 -39.25 3.02 11.56
C ASN A 607 -40.23 3.71 10.58
N PHE A 608 -39.94 3.63 9.29
CA PHE A 608 -40.79 4.19 8.22
C PHE A 608 -41.89 3.23 7.77
N PHE A 609 -41.86 1.98 8.23
CA PHE A 609 -42.92 1.00 7.91
C PHE A 609 -43.96 0.91 9.03
N PRO A 610 -45.26 0.82 8.68
CA PRO A 610 -46.32 0.57 9.68
C PRO A 610 -46.04 -0.72 10.47
N LYS A 611 -46.34 -0.70 11.76
CA LYS A 611 -46.11 -1.86 12.64
C LYS A 611 -46.75 -3.16 12.13
N GLY A 612 -47.92 -3.10 11.48
CA GLY A 612 -48.57 -4.26 10.86
C GLY A 612 -47.77 -4.92 9.72
N ARG A 613 -47.04 -4.14 8.91
CA ARG A 613 -46.17 -4.72 7.85
C ARG A 613 -44.90 -5.36 8.41
N ILE A 614 -44.35 -4.79 9.47
CA ILE A 614 -43.24 -5.42 10.20
C ILE A 614 -43.69 -6.71 10.84
N GLY A 615 -44.91 -6.75 11.44
CA GLY A 615 -45.53 -7.95 11.95
C GLY A 615 -45.71 -9.05 10.90
N PHE A 616 -46.14 -8.67 9.70
CA PHE A 616 -46.25 -9.62 8.58
C PHE A 616 -44.90 -10.23 8.19
N ILE A 617 -43.84 -9.42 8.08
CA ILE A 617 -42.47 -9.93 7.80
C ILE A 617 -42.02 -10.86 8.94
N SER A 618 -42.25 -10.49 10.19
CA SER A 618 -41.92 -11.33 11.35
C SER A 618 -42.67 -12.65 11.35
N SER A 619 -43.96 -12.66 10.95
CA SER A 619 -44.77 -13.89 10.88
C SER A 619 -44.35 -14.85 9.76
N LEU A 620 -43.75 -14.31 8.65
CA LEU A 620 -43.26 -15.15 7.58
C LEU A 620 -42.04 -15.99 7.99
N PHE A 621 -41.27 -15.57 9.00
CA PHE A 621 -39.99 -16.17 9.35
C PHE A 621 -39.91 -16.64 10.81
N ASP A 622 -41.00 -16.89 11.48
CA ASP A 622 -41.05 -17.34 12.86
C ASP A 622 -40.00 -16.73 13.80
N SER A 623 -40.37 -15.77 14.63
CA SER A 623 -39.54 -15.19 15.69
C SER A 623 -38.31 -14.42 15.19
N LEU A 624 -38.43 -13.71 14.06
CA LEU A 624 -37.36 -12.92 13.51
C LEU A 624 -37.01 -11.73 14.42
N GLN A 625 -35.77 -11.64 14.84
CA GLN A 625 -35.27 -10.53 15.65
C GLN A 625 -34.83 -9.35 14.77
N PHE A 626 -35.19 -8.14 15.15
CA PHE A 626 -34.81 -6.89 14.49
C PHE A 626 -33.91 -6.09 15.43
N PHE A 627 -32.81 -5.60 14.89
CA PHE A 627 -31.86 -4.80 15.66
C PHE A 627 -31.93 -3.33 15.26
N LYS A 628 -31.96 -2.45 16.26
CA LYS A 628 -31.93 -1.00 16.12
C LYS A 628 -30.69 -0.45 16.82
N PHE A 629 -29.78 0.15 16.06
CA PHE A 629 -28.53 0.66 16.62
C PHE A 629 -27.95 1.79 15.80
N VAL A 630 -27.06 2.56 16.41
CA VAL A 630 -26.15 3.50 15.75
C VAL A 630 -24.73 3.08 16.08
N ARG A 631 -23.85 3.02 15.07
CA ARG A 631 -22.45 2.65 15.22
C ARG A 631 -21.57 3.66 14.53
N VAL A 632 -20.55 4.13 15.26
CA VAL A 632 -19.52 5.01 14.73
C VAL A 632 -18.16 4.39 15.04
N ASN A 633 -17.26 4.42 14.06
CA ASN A 633 -15.89 3.96 14.23
C ASN A 633 -14.92 4.82 13.43
N ALA A 634 -13.83 5.22 14.07
CA ALA A 634 -12.75 5.98 13.45
C ALA A 634 -11.42 5.24 13.67
N ASP A 635 -10.67 5.02 12.59
CA ASP A 635 -9.34 4.40 12.57
C ASP A 635 -8.36 5.38 11.92
N PHE A 636 -7.38 5.84 12.71
CA PHE A 636 -6.32 6.72 12.26
C PHE A 636 -4.98 6.02 12.41
N ARG A 637 -4.15 6.10 11.36
CA ARG A 637 -2.81 5.54 11.33
C ARG A 637 -1.85 6.52 10.71
N GLN A 638 -0.66 6.62 11.28
CA GLN A 638 0.40 7.46 10.72
C GLN A 638 1.75 6.75 10.80
N TYR A 639 2.53 6.93 9.75
CA TYR A 639 3.88 6.40 9.60
C TYR A 639 4.84 7.57 9.44
N ILE A 640 5.87 7.63 10.27
CA ILE A 640 6.85 8.72 10.33
C ILE A 640 8.23 8.09 10.20
N GLY A 641 8.98 8.46 9.16
CA GLY A 641 10.37 8.06 9.01
C GLY A 641 11.23 8.72 10.08
N VAL A 642 11.95 7.92 10.86
CA VAL A 642 12.76 8.35 12.01
C VAL A 642 14.21 7.95 11.82
N GLY A 643 15.11 8.70 12.45
CA GLY A 643 16.53 8.41 12.49
C GLY A 643 17.30 8.89 11.28
N PHE A 644 18.60 8.73 11.39
CA PHE A 644 19.57 9.08 10.36
C PHE A 644 19.27 8.25 9.09
N LYS A 645 18.95 8.89 7.97
CA LYS A 645 18.58 8.28 6.67
C LYS A 645 17.14 7.74 6.58
N LYS A 646 16.24 8.05 7.52
CA LYS A 646 14.86 7.52 7.55
C LYS A 646 14.78 6.00 7.33
N LYS A 647 15.78 5.28 7.86
CA LYS A 647 15.86 3.81 7.76
C LYS A 647 14.98 3.10 8.77
N SER A 648 14.53 3.82 9.78
CA SER A 648 13.58 3.40 10.78
C SER A 648 12.28 4.17 10.62
N SER A 649 11.19 3.63 11.07
CA SER A 649 9.91 4.30 11.10
C SER A 649 9.23 4.14 12.44
N PHE A 650 8.56 5.19 12.86
CA PHE A 650 7.62 5.15 13.95
C PHE A 650 6.21 5.11 13.37
N ALA A 651 5.47 4.06 13.68
CA ALA A 651 4.10 3.87 13.24
C ALA A 651 3.18 3.89 14.45
N TYR A 652 2.05 4.58 14.35
CA TYR A 652 1.03 4.54 15.38
C TYR A 652 -0.38 4.46 14.78
N LYS A 653 -1.25 3.81 15.52
CA LYS A 653 -2.66 3.60 15.22
C LYS A 653 -3.50 4.05 16.40
N ILE A 654 -4.62 4.70 16.13
CA ILE A 654 -5.66 5.00 17.10
C ILE A 654 -6.98 4.55 16.47
N ASN A 655 -7.69 3.66 17.15
CA ASN A 655 -9.01 3.17 16.74
C ASN A 655 -9.99 3.40 17.89
N ALA A 656 -11.00 4.20 17.62
CA ALA A 656 -12.05 4.52 18.59
C ALA A 656 -13.42 4.35 17.95
N GLY A 657 -14.39 3.89 18.75
CA GLY A 657 -15.74 3.72 18.24
C GLY A 657 -16.75 3.39 19.32
N PHE A 658 -18.00 3.54 18.95
CA PHE A 658 -19.12 3.11 19.79
C PHE A 658 -20.23 2.54 18.93
N ALA A 659 -21.00 1.64 19.51
CA ALA A 659 -22.20 1.05 18.93
C ALA A 659 -23.29 1.05 20.00
N TYR A 660 -24.29 1.88 19.82
CA TYR A 660 -25.38 2.05 20.76
C TYR A 660 -26.67 1.43 20.23
N SER A 661 -27.23 0.45 20.96
CA SER A 661 -28.53 -0.15 20.65
C SER A 661 -29.62 0.65 21.28
N TYR A 662 -30.64 0.99 20.50
CA TYR A 662 -31.82 1.73 20.96
C TYR A 662 -33.11 0.93 20.68
N GLY A 663 -34.18 1.22 21.39
CA GLY A 663 -35.43 0.48 21.29
C GLY A 663 -35.62 -0.50 22.45
N ASN A 664 -36.54 -1.46 22.29
CA ASN A 664 -36.89 -2.40 23.33
C ASN A 664 -35.82 -3.50 23.52
N ASP A 665 -35.19 -3.91 22.44
CA ASP A 665 -34.11 -4.90 22.45
C ASP A 665 -32.77 -4.16 22.56
N ARG A 666 -32.20 -4.14 23.77
CA ARG A 666 -30.93 -3.42 24.06
C ARG A 666 -29.66 -4.13 23.55
N ASN A 667 -29.78 -5.01 22.56
CA ASN A 667 -28.70 -5.82 22.08
C ASN A 667 -28.25 -5.42 20.69
N LEU A 668 -26.97 -5.65 20.40
CA LEU A 668 -26.35 -5.51 19.08
C LEU A 668 -26.27 -6.88 18.39
N PRO A 669 -26.36 -6.95 17.06
CA PRO A 669 -25.89 -8.12 16.33
C PRO A 669 -24.46 -8.46 16.73
N TYR A 670 -24.12 -9.74 16.83
CA TYR A 670 -22.78 -10.17 17.27
C TYR A 670 -21.66 -9.51 16.45
N GLU A 671 -21.83 -9.41 15.14
CA GLU A 671 -20.84 -8.83 14.21
C GLU A 671 -20.68 -7.31 14.33
N LYS A 672 -21.60 -6.64 15.00
CA LYS A 672 -21.56 -5.18 15.19
C LYS A 672 -20.88 -4.76 16.49
N ASN A 673 -20.65 -5.71 17.39
CA ASN A 673 -19.86 -5.48 18.59
C ASN A 673 -18.38 -5.24 18.23
N PHE A 674 -17.67 -4.60 19.15
CA PHE A 674 -16.24 -4.44 19.09
C PHE A 674 -15.52 -5.53 19.92
N PHE A 675 -14.35 -5.93 19.43
CA PHE A 675 -13.50 -6.90 20.09
C PHE A 675 -12.06 -6.42 20.05
N VAL A 676 -11.27 -6.70 21.07
CA VAL A 676 -9.84 -6.41 21.15
C VAL A 676 -9.03 -7.64 21.53
N GLY A 677 -7.72 -7.58 21.22
CA GLY A 677 -6.79 -8.69 21.33
C GLY A 677 -6.47 -9.32 19.98
N GLY A 678 -5.31 -9.98 19.91
CA GLY A 678 -4.81 -10.67 18.74
C GLY A 678 -3.76 -9.90 17.93
N PRO A 679 -3.27 -10.50 16.84
CA PRO A 679 -2.05 -10.07 16.16
C PRO A 679 -2.14 -8.68 15.46
N SER A 680 -3.33 -8.16 15.21
CA SER A 680 -3.55 -6.84 14.59
C SER A 680 -4.23 -5.84 15.53
N SER A 681 -4.35 -6.20 16.82
CA SER A 681 -4.94 -5.42 17.90
C SER A 681 -3.96 -5.35 19.07
N ILE A 682 -4.38 -5.67 20.29
CA ILE A 682 -3.53 -5.71 21.48
C ILE A 682 -2.87 -7.08 21.58
N ARG A 683 -1.63 -7.20 21.11
CA ARG A 683 -0.92 -8.47 20.84
C ARG A 683 -0.60 -9.32 22.07
N ALA A 684 -0.64 -8.73 23.26
CA ALA A 684 -0.43 -9.46 24.51
C ALA A 684 -1.66 -10.26 24.99
N TRP A 685 -2.79 -10.14 24.30
CA TRP A 685 -4.00 -10.96 24.52
C TRP A 685 -4.33 -11.77 23.27
N ARG A 686 -4.90 -12.94 23.50
CA ARG A 686 -5.46 -13.73 22.41
C ARG A 686 -6.60 -12.97 21.72
N PRO A 687 -6.92 -13.28 20.46
CA PRO A 687 -8.01 -12.63 19.78
C PRO A 687 -9.31 -12.65 20.57
N ARG A 688 -9.97 -11.48 20.73
CA ARG A 688 -11.26 -11.27 21.37
C ARG A 688 -11.33 -11.58 22.85
N THR A 689 -10.20 -11.76 23.54
CA THR A 689 -10.17 -12.19 24.95
C THR A 689 -9.96 -11.06 25.96
N LEU A 690 -9.81 -9.82 25.50
CA LEU A 690 -9.61 -8.65 26.36
C LEU A 690 -10.93 -7.89 26.57
N GLY A 691 -11.17 -7.48 27.81
CA GLY A 691 -12.36 -6.71 28.23
C GLY A 691 -13.55 -7.58 28.67
N PRO A 692 -14.78 -7.03 28.72
CA PRO A 692 -15.05 -5.59 28.73
C PRO A 692 -14.63 -4.94 30.06
N GLY A 693 -14.01 -3.77 29.98
CA GLY A 693 -13.55 -3.03 31.14
C GLY A 693 -12.61 -3.81 32.05
N SER A 694 -12.91 -3.83 33.34
CA SER A 694 -12.21 -4.61 34.37
C SER A 694 -12.92 -5.90 34.76
N ASP A 695 -13.92 -6.37 34.00
CA ASP A 695 -14.66 -7.58 34.30
C ASP A 695 -13.74 -8.82 34.34
N SER A 696 -13.62 -9.41 35.53
CA SER A 696 -12.85 -10.64 35.79
C SER A 696 -13.76 -11.88 35.88
N THR A 697 -15.07 -11.69 35.86
CA THR A 697 -16.05 -12.77 36.11
C THR A 697 -16.48 -13.48 34.83
N SER A 698 -16.28 -12.86 33.70
CA SER A 698 -16.64 -13.43 32.39
C SER A 698 -15.72 -14.60 32.03
N GLN A 699 -16.28 -15.81 32.02
CA GLN A 699 -15.65 -17.01 31.49
C GLN A 699 -15.71 -17.10 29.96
N LEU A 700 -16.28 -16.09 29.29
CA LEU A 700 -16.37 -16.01 27.85
C LEU A 700 -14.99 -15.90 27.23
N LEU A 701 -14.73 -16.72 26.23
CA LEU A 701 -13.56 -16.58 25.38
C LEU A 701 -13.69 -15.36 24.46
N ASP A 702 -14.86 -15.12 23.88
CA ASP A 702 -15.16 -13.91 23.10
C ASP A 702 -15.80 -12.86 24.02
N LYS A 703 -15.11 -11.73 24.17
CA LYS A 703 -15.50 -10.63 25.06
C LYS A 703 -15.95 -9.40 24.26
N PRO A 704 -17.24 -9.32 23.89
CA PRO A 704 -17.77 -8.21 23.11
C PRO A 704 -17.91 -6.93 23.93
N GLY A 705 -17.68 -5.79 23.28
CA GLY A 705 -17.97 -4.47 23.84
C GLY A 705 -18.73 -3.59 22.85
N SER A 706 -19.43 -2.60 23.40
CA SER A 706 -20.14 -1.58 22.62
C SER A 706 -19.32 -0.32 22.39
N ILE A 707 -18.26 -0.13 23.15
CA ILE A 707 -17.31 0.98 23.04
C ILE A 707 -15.92 0.37 22.88
N ILE A 708 -15.09 0.94 22.00
CA ILE A 708 -13.71 0.54 21.80
C ILE A 708 -12.79 1.76 21.86
N LEU A 709 -11.68 1.60 22.52
CA LEU A 709 -10.52 2.48 22.41
C LEU A 709 -9.28 1.61 22.33
N GLU A 710 -8.56 1.70 21.22
CA GLU A 710 -7.37 0.93 20.95
C GLU A 710 -6.30 1.83 20.36
N THR A 711 -5.08 1.73 20.86
CA THR A 711 -3.92 2.41 20.30
C THR A 711 -2.74 1.44 20.22
N SER A 712 -1.94 1.61 19.21
CA SER A 712 -0.69 0.86 19.03
C SER A 712 0.40 1.82 18.59
N ALA A 713 1.60 1.68 19.16
CA ALA A 713 2.78 2.40 18.76
C ALA A 713 3.90 1.40 18.47
N GLU A 714 4.56 1.53 17.32
CA GLU A 714 5.57 0.58 16.87
C GLU A 714 6.79 1.31 16.30
N TYR A 715 7.96 1.06 16.85
CA TYR A 715 9.24 1.51 16.29
C TYR A 715 9.83 0.39 15.45
N ARG A 716 9.89 0.61 14.14
CA ARG A 716 10.37 -0.34 13.12
C ARG A 716 11.77 0.02 12.69
N PHE A 717 12.68 -0.96 12.64
CA PHE A 717 14.05 -0.74 12.23
C PHE A 717 14.59 -1.93 11.44
N LYS A 718 15.55 -1.66 10.57
CA LYS A 718 16.21 -2.70 9.78
C LYS A 718 17.27 -3.40 10.60
N ILE A 719 17.24 -4.73 10.63
CA ILE A 719 18.28 -5.57 11.23
C ILE A 719 19.30 -5.94 10.16
N LEU A 720 18.84 -6.61 9.10
CA LEU A 720 19.68 -7.09 8.01
C LEU A 720 18.97 -6.88 6.68
N ARG A 721 19.74 -6.69 5.63
CA ARG A 721 19.25 -6.79 4.26
C ARG A 721 19.98 -7.94 3.59
N PHE A 722 19.23 -8.88 3.10
CA PHE A 722 19.76 -9.94 2.25
C PHE A 722 19.98 -9.42 0.83
N SER A 723 20.64 -10.18 0.01
CA SER A 723 20.82 -9.85 -1.41
C SER A 723 19.45 -9.68 -2.09
N GLY A 724 19.33 -8.69 -2.95
CA GLY A 724 18.04 -8.31 -3.54
C GLY A 724 17.20 -7.43 -2.61
N ASP A 725 15.87 -7.51 -2.73
CA ASP A 725 14.92 -6.69 -1.98
C ASP A 725 14.43 -7.31 -0.68
N TYR A 726 15.07 -8.40 -0.23
CA TYR A 726 14.72 -9.08 1.02
C TYR A 726 15.33 -8.37 2.21
N ASN A 727 14.51 -8.10 3.24
CA ASN A 727 14.95 -7.42 4.45
C ASN A 727 14.48 -8.19 5.69
N LEU A 728 15.36 -8.24 6.71
CA LEU A 728 14.99 -8.62 8.06
C LEU A 728 14.84 -7.35 8.87
N ASN A 729 13.65 -7.09 9.36
CA ASN A 729 13.33 -5.93 10.16
C ASN A 729 12.95 -6.34 11.58
N GLY A 730 13.28 -5.50 12.55
CA GLY A 730 12.83 -5.61 13.92
C GLY A 730 11.77 -4.56 14.22
N ALA A 731 10.94 -4.83 15.23
CA ALA A 731 10.05 -3.83 15.76
C ALA A 731 9.89 -3.98 17.28
N PHE A 732 9.94 -2.86 17.99
CA PHE A 732 9.46 -2.74 19.35
C PHE A 732 8.08 -2.12 19.32
N PHE A 733 7.18 -2.63 20.13
CA PHE A 733 5.81 -2.13 20.14
C PHE A 733 5.21 -2.07 21.54
N VAL A 734 4.24 -1.16 21.65
CA VAL A 734 3.36 -1.01 22.81
C VAL A 734 1.93 -0.89 22.26
N ASP A 735 1.06 -1.77 22.74
CA ASP A 735 -0.36 -1.76 22.42
C ASP A 735 -1.14 -1.46 23.69
N ALA A 736 -2.15 -0.58 23.61
CA ALA A 736 -2.97 -0.23 24.75
C ALA A 736 -4.43 -0.07 24.32
N GLY A 737 -5.38 -0.41 25.20
CA GLY A 737 -6.80 -0.22 24.93
C GLY A 737 -7.68 -1.21 25.67
N ASN A 738 -8.98 -1.11 25.40
CA ASN A 738 -9.99 -2.01 25.93
C ASN A 738 -11.29 -1.86 25.13
N VAL A 739 -12.26 -2.69 25.45
CA VAL A 739 -13.67 -2.50 25.08
C VAL A 739 -14.52 -2.36 26.35
N TRP A 740 -15.63 -1.67 26.25
CA TRP A 740 -16.61 -1.48 27.34
C TRP A 740 -18.01 -1.64 26.81
N ARG A 741 -18.97 -1.82 27.74
CA ARG A 741 -20.40 -1.74 27.44
C ARG A 741 -20.94 -0.38 27.82
N PHE A 742 -22.09 0.00 27.27
CA PHE A 742 -22.81 1.18 27.76
C PHE A 742 -23.46 0.91 29.11
N GLN A 743 -23.50 1.90 29.97
CA GLN A 743 -24.19 1.85 31.24
C GLN A 743 -25.69 1.54 31.03
N GLY A 744 -26.24 0.63 31.82
CA GLY A 744 -27.61 0.18 31.68
C GLY A 744 -27.91 -0.84 30.58
N GLN A 745 -26.94 -1.24 29.81
CA GLN A 745 -26.98 -2.45 28.96
C GLN A 745 -26.49 -3.68 29.71
N ASN A 746 -26.13 -3.51 30.96
CA ASN A 746 -25.73 -4.58 31.84
C ASN A 746 -26.96 -5.21 32.49
N THR A 747 -26.93 -6.47 32.45
CA THR A 747 -27.71 -7.35 33.28
C THR A 747 -26.96 -7.66 34.55
N GLU A 748 -27.70 -7.91 35.63
CA GLU A 748 -27.18 -8.16 36.96
C GLU A 748 -25.98 -9.17 36.92
N GLY A 749 -24.89 -8.82 37.55
CA GLY A 749 -23.77 -9.72 37.84
C GLY A 749 -22.41 -9.45 37.18
N THR A 750 -22.28 -8.46 36.23
CA THR A 750 -20.98 -8.12 35.66
C THR A 750 -20.49 -6.75 36.15
N THR A 751 -19.80 -6.75 37.29
CA THR A 751 -19.20 -5.54 37.84
C THR A 751 -17.96 -5.17 37.03
N GLY A 752 -17.83 -3.90 36.63
CA GLY A 752 -16.63 -3.38 35.96
C GLY A 752 -16.65 -3.43 34.45
N SER A 753 -17.71 -3.86 33.79
CA SER A 753 -17.80 -3.94 32.34
C SER A 753 -18.27 -2.64 31.66
N ASP A 754 -18.90 -1.73 32.42
CA ASP A 754 -19.48 -0.50 31.88
C ASP A 754 -18.45 0.61 31.73
N PHE A 755 -18.58 1.38 30.65
CA PHE A 755 -17.79 2.58 30.45
C PHE A 755 -18.19 3.66 31.43
N GLN A 756 -17.19 4.19 32.17
CA GLN A 756 -17.36 5.32 33.08
C GLN A 756 -16.17 6.26 32.90
N PHE A 757 -16.44 7.58 32.78
CA PHE A 757 -15.39 8.59 32.51
C PHE A 757 -14.39 8.74 33.66
N ASP A 758 -14.77 8.42 34.87
CA ASP A 758 -13.93 8.51 36.07
C ASP A 758 -12.98 7.31 36.24
N ARG A 759 -13.20 6.20 35.53
CA ARG A 759 -12.39 4.99 35.71
C ARG A 759 -11.84 4.36 34.42
N PHE A 760 -12.37 4.70 33.21
CA PHE A 760 -11.96 4.05 31.95
C PHE A 760 -10.44 4.02 31.74
N TYR A 761 -9.73 5.09 32.14
CA TYR A 761 -8.28 5.18 32.02
C TYR A 761 -7.52 4.19 32.91
N LYS A 762 -8.14 3.76 34.05
CA LYS A 762 -7.60 2.72 34.93
C LYS A 762 -7.85 1.30 34.37
N GLU A 763 -8.75 1.17 33.41
CA GLU A 763 -9.16 -0.08 32.80
C GLU A 763 -8.49 -0.31 31.45
N ILE A 764 -7.57 0.56 31.06
CA ILE A 764 -6.79 0.37 29.84
C ILE A 764 -5.77 -0.74 30.05
N ALA A 765 -5.88 -1.79 29.25
CA ALA A 765 -4.88 -2.83 29.16
C ALA A 765 -3.65 -2.33 28.40
N VAL A 766 -2.46 -2.73 28.84
CA VAL A 766 -1.20 -2.39 28.14
C VAL A 766 -0.41 -3.66 27.94
N GLY A 767 -0.01 -3.89 26.68
CA GLY A 767 0.91 -4.92 26.27
C GLY A 767 2.13 -4.34 25.58
N SER A 768 3.28 -4.98 25.72
CA SER A 768 4.51 -4.59 25.04
C SER A 768 5.21 -5.81 24.48
N GLY A 769 6.03 -5.61 23.47
CA GLY A 769 6.75 -6.74 22.89
C GLY A 769 7.75 -6.36 21.82
N PHE A 770 8.33 -7.41 21.28
CA PHE A 770 9.29 -7.35 20.18
C PHE A 770 8.85 -8.29 19.07
N GLY A 771 9.08 -7.86 17.83
CA GLY A 771 8.74 -8.67 16.68
C GLY A 771 9.81 -8.65 15.59
N ILE A 772 9.88 -9.76 14.87
CA ILE A 772 10.72 -9.94 13.69
C ILE A 772 9.84 -9.93 12.43
N ARG A 773 10.30 -9.24 11.40
CA ARG A 773 9.63 -9.14 10.09
C ARG A 773 10.58 -9.58 9.01
N ILE A 774 10.20 -10.60 8.26
CA ILE A 774 10.88 -11.05 7.05
C ILE A 774 10.15 -10.43 5.88
N ASP A 775 10.74 -9.39 5.32
CA ASP A 775 10.20 -8.65 4.17
C ASP A 775 10.73 -9.26 2.88
N LEU A 776 9.85 -9.87 2.10
CA LEU A 776 10.14 -10.56 0.86
C LEU A 776 9.76 -9.73 -0.38
N SER A 777 9.70 -8.40 -0.26
CA SER A 777 9.30 -7.39 -1.24
C SER A 777 7.83 -7.42 -1.66
N PHE A 778 7.22 -8.58 -1.87
CA PHE A 778 5.82 -8.74 -2.24
C PHE A 778 4.92 -9.14 -1.06
N PHE A 779 5.47 -9.65 0.05
CA PHE A 779 4.78 -9.82 1.32
C PHE A 779 5.77 -9.85 2.50
N VAL A 780 5.24 -9.60 3.70
CA VAL A 780 5.99 -9.58 4.94
C VAL A 780 5.50 -10.70 5.84
N ILE A 781 6.40 -11.55 6.31
CA ILE A 781 6.11 -12.54 7.35
C ILE A 781 6.48 -11.93 8.69
N ARG A 782 5.59 -12.01 9.65
CA ARG A 782 5.74 -11.39 10.96
C ARG A 782 5.62 -12.41 12.08
N PHE A 783 6.55 -12.31 13.05
CA PHE A 783 6.54 -13.04 14.30
C PHE A 783 6.65 -12.02 15.44
N ASP A 784 5.63 -11.93 16.28
CA ASP A 784 5.60 -11.02 17.43
C ASP A 784 5.53 -11.81 18.73
N GLY A 785 6.40 -11.49 19.70
CA GLY A 785 6.32 -11.93 21.09
C GLY A 785 5.86 -10.77 21.95
N ALA A 786 4.75 -10.93 22.65
CA ALA A 786 4.13 -9.88 23.45
C ALA A 786 3.90 -10.34 24.90
N VAL A 787 4.07 -9.42 25.84
CA VAL A 787 3.82 -9.62 27.27
C VAL A 787 2.81 -8.61 27.79
N LYS A 788 1.99 -9.02 28.72
CA LYS A 788 1.09 -8.13 29.44
C LYS A 788 1.90 -7.24 30.39
N VAL A 789 1.62 -5.95 30.37
CA VAL A 789 2.21 -4.96 31.27
C VAL A 789 1.17 -4.53 32.31
N ILE A 790 -0.02 -4.14 31.85
CA ILE A 790 -1.18 -3.80 32.69
C ILE A 790 -2.34 -4.67 32.26
N ASP A 791 -2.89 -5.45 33.20
CA ASP A 791 -4.07 -6.28 32.98
C ASP A 791 -5.25 -5.74 33.83
N PRO A 792 -6.26 -5.10 33.24
CA PRO A 792 -7.37 -4.50 33.96
C PRO A 792 -8.27 -5.52 34.68
N SER A 793 -8.23 -6.78 34.27
CA SER A 793 -9.01 -7.86 34.92
C SER A 793 -8.50 -8.21 36.32
N GLN A 794 -7.31 -7.72 36.68
CA GLN A 794 -6.75 -7.91 38.01
C GLN A 794 -7.35 -6.90 39.02
N VAL A 795 -7.32 -7.27 40.28
CA VAL A 795 -7.79 -6.40 41.38
C VAL A 795 -7.06 -5.05 41.35
N GLU A 796 -7.75 -3.96 41.63
CA GLU A 796 -7.17 -2.63 41.69
C GLU A 796 -5.98 -2.61 42.66
N GLY A 797 -4.85 -2.02 42.28
CA GLY A 797 -3.55 -2.11 42.97
C GLY A 797 -2.66 -3.26 42.47
N ASN A 798 -3.23 -4.28 41.82
CA ASN A 798 -2.48 -5.43 41.31
C ASN A 798 -2.45 -5.52 39.77
N ARG A 799 -2.92 -4.48 39.06
CA ARG A 799 -3.04 -4.47 37.59
C ARG A 799 -1.72 -4.44 36.86
N TRP A 800 -0.62 -4.00 37.50
CA TRP A 800 0.72 -4.11 36.95
C TRP A 800 1.20 -5.56 37.05
N VAL A 801 1.30 -6.26 35.92
CA VAL A 801 1.59 -7.72 35.90
C VAL A 801 2.94 -8.06 35.30
N LEU A 802 3.68 -7.06 34.82
CA LEU A 802 5.04 -7.25 34.31
C LEU A 802 5.96 -7.69 35.47
N PHE A 803 6.65 -8.81 35.29
CA PHE A 803 7.55 -9.44 36.28
C PHE A 803 6.89 -10.07 37.52
N LYS A 804 5.55 -10.24 37.56
CA LYS A 804 4.93 -11.01 38.64
C LYS A 804 5.15 -12.49 38.47
N ASP A 805 5.45 -13.18 39.59
CA ASP A 805 5.61 -14.63 39.62
C ASP A 805 4.28 -15.36 39.33
N LYS A 806 4.43 -16.56 38.74
CA LYS A 806 3.28 -17.36 38.27
C LYS A 806 2.27 -17.69 39.35
N GLU A 807 2.68 -17.78 40.61
CA GLU A 807 1.83 -18.16 41.76
C GLU A 807 0.84 -17.06 42.20
N ASN A 808 1.12 -15.80 41.85
CA ASN A 808 0.28 -14.64 42.23
C ASN A 808 -0.70 -14.21 41.17
N PHE A 809 -0.79 -14.94 40.10
CA PHE A 809 -1.67 -14.60 38.98
C PHE A 809 -3.06 -15.25 39.18
N LYS A 810 -4.04 -14.52 39.67
CA LYS A 810 -5.42 -14.96 39.69
C LYS A 810 -6.10 -14.65 38.33
N GLY A 811 -6.41 -15.69 37.56
CA GLY A 811 -7.12 -15.58 36.30
C GLY A 811 -6.31 -16.10 35.11
N ASP A 812 -6.91 -16.83 34.23
CA ASP A 812 -6.53 -17.33 32.91
C ASP A 812 -5.20 -18.12 32.76
N ILE A 813 -4.44 -18.30 33.81
CA ILE A 813 -3.19 -19.06 33.80
C ILE A 813 -3.42 -20.58 33.77
N LYS A 814 -4.62 -21.05 34.12
CA LYS A 814 -4.93 -22.49 34.02
C LYS A 814 -4.78 -23.06 32.61
N THR A 815 -4.75 -22.19 31.59
CA THR A 815 -4.67 -22.66 30.21
C THR A 815 -3.29 -22.64 29.59
N ASN A 816 -2.31 -21.87 30.06
CA ASN A 816 -0.97 -21.89 29.43
C ASN A 816 0.18 -21.27 30.22
N GLY A 817 0.28 -21.28 31.45
CA GLY A 817 1.49 -21.03 32.27
C GLY A 817 2.59 -20.07 31.74
N ASN A 818 2.39 -19.41 30.62
CA ASN A 818 3.37 -18.53 29.96
C ASN A 818 2.74 -17.13 29.77
N PRO A 819 3.29 -16.09 30.39
CA PRO A 819 2.79 -14.73 30.25
C PRO A 819 3.05 -14.14 28.84
N MET A 820 3.83 -14.81 27.99
CA MET A 820 4.16 -14.36 26.64
C MET A 820 3.22 -14.96 25.60
N VAL A 821 2.63 -14.10 24.79
CA VAL A 821 1.81 -14.47 23.64
C VAL A 821 2.63 -14.35 22.37
N PHE A 822 2.72 -15.43 21.61
CA PHE A 822 3.35 -15.44 20.30
C PHE A 822 2.30 -15.31 19.23
N ASN A 823 2.51 -14.32 18.34
CA ASN A 823 1.63 -14.05 17.21
C ASN A 823 2.37 -14.26 15.91
N PHE A 824 1.76 -14.99 14.99
CA PHE A 824 2.17 -15.11 13.61
C PHE A 824 1.24 -14.26 12.74
N GLY A 825 1.80 -13.61 11.72
CA GLY A 825 0.98 -12.82 10.79
C GLY A 825 1.67 -12.60 9.46
N ILE A 826 0.87 -12.28 8.45
CA ILE A 826 1.31 -11.86 7.13
C ILE A 826 0.94 -10.39 6.96
N GLY A 827 1.90 -9.58 6.53
CA GLY A 827 1.76 -8.11 6.48
C GLY A 827 2.09 -7.43 7.81
N TYR A 828 2.00 -6.10 7.79
CA TYR A 828 2.15 -5.29 9.01
C TYR A 828 0.86 -5.33 9.84
N PRO A 829 0.93 -5.12 11.18
CA PRO A 829 -0.27 -5.19 12.04
C PRO A 829 -1.26 -4.06 11.73
N PHE A 830 -0.77 -2.95 11.24
CA PHE A 830 -1.54 -1.79 10.80
C PHE A 830 -0.74 -0.96 9.81
#